data_6c3a03de43e2a2758eacbbaec2bf939a
#
_entry.id   6c3a03de43e2a2758eacbbaec2bf939a
#
_cell.length_a   1.000
_cell.length_b   1.000
_cell.length_c   1.000
_cell.angle_alpha   90.00
_cell.angle_beta   90.00
_cell.angle_gamma   90.00
#
_symmetry.space_group_name_H-M   'P 1'
#
loop_
_entity.id
_entity.type
_entity.pdbx_description
1 polymer ?
#
loop_
_entity_poly.entity_id
_entity_poly.type
_entity_poly.pdbx_seq_one_letter_code
_entity_poly.pdbx_strand_id
1 'polypeptide(L)'
;MISAPVVVGAAVFYLALLFAVAAFADRRAREGRSIIGNAWIYALSLAVYCTAWTYFGSVGRAAATGVWFLPIYLGPMLAMLLAWVVVRKMIRIAHTYRITSIADFIASRYGKSPLVAALVTLITVVGIVPYIALQLKAVSSGYVLLTGTAGGGASVAWWQDGTLLVTLALALFTILFGTRHLDSAERHEGMVAAVAFESLVKLVAFLAVGLFVTYGLFDGMADIWARAKAVPELSSLLRLGGEGGAGAFGYAQWFTLTLLSMLSVLLLPRQFQMMVVECVNERHLKRAAWVFPAYLLVINIFVLPLALGGMLLFGQHGADPETFVLSLPLANGATGLALFAYVGGLSAATGMLIVETIAVSTMVCNDLVMPALLRLKTFGARAGGDLTALILNIRRAAILVILLLGYLYFQVAGEAYALVSIGLISFAAVAQFAPALFGGMYWREATRAGALGGLAGGFLVWAYTLMLPSVAKSGWIDDAFLTHGPFGITALAPERLFGLAGLDNLSHALFWSLTVNVALYVGLSLWRAPSGREASQALLFVDVFARGQATGTAGAADPVFWRGRARPADLMALASRLLGPDAARQIFAEHAHESGVAVGTDLTADARLVDKVERRLAGVVGSASARVLVAAVAEEEPLSPADVMEILNEASQLRVYALALEEKSRSLEIASAELSAANAQLRTLDELKDDFVSSVTHELRTPLTAIRALSELMLDAPDMEEPQRQEFLAIIVGESERLGRLVNQVLDMAKLESGHGEWHSADVDMRRLVRDAVTATTELARGRGAEILFEAPEAVPTLRADPDRLTQVMLNLISNAVKFVPAENGRIIVSLEVDGDGLTVRVKDNGPGVPEGERDTIFEKFRQGGDALTRPPGTGLGLPISRRIVDHFGGRMWLENQDGSGACFAFRLPFQPDAGAEGPGPAASEPAGTVETAAGGNKREETP
;
A
#
# COMPACT_ATOMS: atom_id res chain seq x y z
N MET A 1 37.45 -25.45 -27.11
CA MET A 1 36.51 -26.41 -26.50
C MET A 1 36.86 -26.57 -25.04
N ILE A 2 35.85 -26.73 -24.19
CA ILE A 2 35.98 -26.87 -22.74
C ILE A 2 35.75 -28.34 -22.38
N SER A 3 36.52 -28.91 -21.47
CA SER A 3 36.35 -30.31 -21.09
C SER A 3 34.98 -30.55 -20.44
N ALA A 4 34.30 -31.63 -20.79
CA ALA A 4 32.99 -31.97 -20.28
C ALA A 4 32.89 -31.95 -18.74
N PRO A 5 33.87 -32.47 -17.95
CA PRO A 5 33.81 -32.39 -16.49
C PRO A 5 33.76 -30.94 -15.94
N VAL A 6 34.40 -29.98 -16.60
CA VAL A 6 34.36 -28.58 -16.17
C VAL A 6 33.00 -27.96 -16.43
N VAL A 7 32.38 -28.25 -17.59
CA VAL A 7 31.02 -27.75 -17.90
C VAL A 7 29.99 -28.35 -16.94
N VAL A 8 30.03 -29.67 -16.72
CA VAL A 8 29.16 -30.36 -15.77
C VAL A 8 29.42 -29.88 -14.33
N GLY A 9 30.70 -29.72 -13.95
CA GLY A 9 31.06 -29.22 -12.62
C GLY A 9 30.51 -27.81 -12.37
N ALA A 10 30.60 -26.89 -13.36
CA ALA A 10 30.01 -25.56 -13.26
C ALA A 10 28.48 -25.58 -13.16
N ALA A 11 27.82 -26.45 -13.94
CA ALA A 11 26.37 -26.61 -13.87
C ALA A 11 25.91 -27.15 -12.50
N VAL A 12 26.56 -28.20 -11.98
CA VAL A 12 26.26 -28.78 -10.66
C VAL A 12 26.55 -27.78 -9.55
N PHE A 13 27.63 -27.05 -9.62
CA PHE A 13 27.96 -26.00 -8.66
C PHE A 13 26.89 -24.90 -8.65
N TYR A 14 26.44 -24.46 -9.82
CA TYR A 14 25.38 -23.45 -9.94
C TYR A 14 24.07 -23.96 -9.35
N LEU A 15 23.64 -25.22 -9.66
CA LEU A 15 22.44 -25.81 -9.09
C LEU A 15 22.53 -25.96 -7.56
N ALA A 16 23.70 -26.33 -7.03
CA ALA A 16 23.93 -26.41 -5.59
C ALA A 16 23.83 -25.01 -4.92
N LEU A 17 24.37 -23.98 -5.56
CA LEU A 17 24.26 -22.60 -5.10
C LEU A 17 22.82 -22.12 -5.08
N LEU A 18 22.05 -22.43 -6.12
CA LEU A 18 20.62 -22.12 -6.21
C LEU A 18 19.84 -22.78 -5.09
N PHE A 19 20.13 -24.05 -4.82
CA PHE A 19 19.55 -24.78 -3.70
C PHE A 19 19.90 -24.17 -2.34
N ALA A 20 21.14 -23.71 -2.17
CA ALA A 20 21.57 -23.04 -0.95
C ALA A 20 20.82 -21.71 -0.73
N VAL A 21 20.62 -20.90 -1.79
CA VAL A 21 19.84 -19.66 -1.75
C VAL A 21 18.40 -19.94 -1.30
N ALA A 22 17.78 -20.95 -1.88
CA ALA A 22 16.42 -21.33 -1.51
C ALA A 22 16.31 -21.84 -0.07
N ALA A 23 17.21 -22.75 0.32
CA ALA A 23 17.24 -23.27 1.70
C ALA A 23 17.48 -22.16 2.74
N PHE A 24 18.31 -21.17 2.39
CA PHE A 24 18.54 -19.99 3.22
C PHE A 24 17.25 -19.16 3.37
N ALA A 25 16.52 -18.91 2.27
CA ALA A 25 15.28 -18.16 2.30
C ALA A 25 14.20 -18.88 3.13
N ASP A 26 14.01 -20.20 2.91
CA ASP A 26 13.06 -21.00 3.68
C ASP A 26 13.41 -21.06 5.18
N ARG A 27 14.70 -21.11 5.52
CA ARG A 27 15.14 -21.06 6.91
C ARG A 27 14.78 -19.74 7.56
N ARG A 28 15.07 -18.61 6.89
CA ARG A 28 14.75 -17.28 7.38
C ARG A 28 13.25 -17.06 7.54
N ALA A 29 12.45 -17.62 6.62
CA ALA A 29 10.99 -17.57 6.71
C ALA A 29 10.47 -18.26 7.96
N ARG A 30 11.00 -19.47 8.27
CA ARG A 30 10.66 -20.20 9.51
C ARG A 30 11.05 -19.47 10.78
N GLU A 31 12.08 -18.61 10.71
CA GLU A 31 12.50 -17.73 11.81
C GLU A 31 11.66 -16.43 11.90
N GLY A 32 10.58 -16.31 11.09
CA GLY A 32 9.73 -15.11 11.03
C GLY A 32 10.36 -13.92 10.30
N ARG A 33 11.47 -14.11 9.62
CA ARG A 33 12.23 -13.08 8.89
C ARG A 33 12.13 -13.29 7.37
N SER A 34 10.92 -13.24 6.84
CA SER A 34 10.66 -13.40 5.41
C SER A 34 11.44 -12.39 4.57
N ILE A 35 12.12 -12.86 3.52
CA ILE A 35 12.83 -12.01 2.55
C ILE A 35 11.97 -11.62 1.36
N ILE A 36 10.92 -12.38 1.05
CA ILE A 36 10.00 -12.09 -0.07
C ILE A 36 9.03 -10.94 0.25
N GLY A 37 8.96 -10.49 1.50
CA GLY A 37 8.31 -9.24 1.88
C GLY A 37 8.95 -7.99 1.24
N ASN A 38 10.07 -8.15 0.52
CA ASN A 38 10.75 -7.07 -0.18
C ASN A 38 10.22 -6.93 -1.62
N ALA A 39 9.75 -5.73 -1.98
CA ALA A 39 9.21 -5.44 -3.31
C ALA A 39 10.22 -5.58 -4.46
N TRP A 40 11.55 -5.51 -4.19
CA TRP A 40 12.59 -5.74 -5.19
C TRP A 40 12.73 -7.23 -5.54
N ILE A 41 12.67 -8.11 -4.54
CA ILE A 41 12.71 -9.56 -4.75
C ILE A 41 11.50 -10.00 -5.57
N TYR A 42 10.30 -9.51 -5.23
CA TYR A 42 9.10 -9.74 -6.01
C TYR A 42 9.22 -9.23 -7.44
N ALA A 43 9.74 -8.01 -7.66
CA ALA A 43 9.88 -7.46 -9.00
C ALA A 43 10.89 -8.25 -9.85
N LEU A 44 12.01 -8.70 -9.26
CA LEU A 44 13.01 -9.53 -9.94
C LEU A 44 12.48 -10.95 -10.23
N SER A 45 11.65 -11.52 -9.37
CA SER A 45 11.09 -12.84 -9.60
C SER A 45 10.17 -12.88 -10.83
N LEU A 46 9.52 -11.74 -11.19
CA LEU A 46 8.73 -11.66 -12.44
C LEU A 46 9.58 -11.86 -13.70
N ALA A 47 10.90 -11.64 -13.61
CA ALA A 47 11.80 -11.91 -14.73
C ALA A 47 12.03 -13.42 -15.00
N VAL A 48 11.27 -14.32 -14.34
CA VAL A 48 11.06 -15.71 -14.80
C VAL A 48 10.46 -15.76 -16.21
N TYR A 49 9.86 -14.67 -16.69
CA TYR A 49 9.46 -14.47 -18.08
C TYR A 49 10.62 -14.65 -19.05
N CYS A 50 11.82 -14.15 -18.70
CA CYS A 50 13.04 -14.26 -19.49
C CYS A 50 13.68 -15.65 -19.32
N THR A 51 13.38 -16.55 -20.21
CA THR A 51 13.86 -17.95 -20.24
C THR A 51 15.02 -18.12 -21.22
N ALA A 52 15.44 -19.36 -21.51
CA ALA A 52 16.41 -19.65 -22.57
C ALA A 52 15.96 -19.08 -23.92
N TRP A 53 14.67 -18.95 -24.16
CA TRP A 53 14.12 -18.25 -25.33
C TRP A 53 14.58 -16.78 -25.41
N THR A 54 14.53 -16.04 -24.31
CA THR A 54 15.07 -14.66 -24.25
C THR A 54 16.58 -14.65 -24.36
N TYR A 55 17.25 -15.60 -23.75
CA TYR A 55 18.71 -15.63 -23.65
C TYR A 55 19.41 -15.99 -24.97
N PHE A 56 18.89 -16.98 -25.67
CA PHE A 56 19.46 -17.50 -26.93
C PHE A 56 18.55 -17.16 -28.14
N GLY A 57 17.27 -17.47 -28.04
CA GLY A 57 16.33 -17.32 -29.14
C GLY A 57 16.12 -15.87 -29.59
N SER A 58 16.26 -14.87 -28.70
CA SER A 58 16.14 -13.46 -29.09
C SER A 58 17.25 -13.04 -30.04
N VAL A 59 18.49 -13.50 -29.81
CA VAL A 59 19.62 -13.22 -30.69
C VAL A 59 19.41 -13.92 -32.02
N GLY A 60 19.00 -15.20 -32.04
CA GLY A 60 18.66 -15.91 -33.28
C GLY A 60 17.52 -15.23 -34.06
N ARG A 61 16.49 -14.79 -33.37
CA ARG A 61 15.38 -14.04 -34.00
C ARG A 61 15.82 -12.70 -34.56
N ALA A 62 16.65 -11.96 -33.83
CA ALA A 62 17.19 -10.68 -34.29
C ALA A 62 18.13 -10.87 -35.50
N ALA A 63 18.91 -11.97 -35.57
CA ALA A 63 19.69 -12.32 -36.74
C ALA A 63 18.83 -12.67 -37.96
N ALA A 64 17.68 -13.33 -37.75
CA ALA A 64 16.79 -13.70 -38.83
C ALA A 64 15.87 -12.57 -39.31
N THR A 65 15.39 -11.71 -38.40
CA THR A 65 14.29 -10.76 -38.68
C THR A 65 14.61 -9.33 -38.21
N GLY A 66 15.84 -9.05 -37.76
CA GLY A 66 16.22 -7.72 -37.29
C GLY A 66 15.41 -7.25 -36.10
N VAL A 67 14.89 -6.01 -36.19
CA VAL A 67 14.12 -5.35 -35.12
C VAL A 67 12.75 -6.00 -34.81
N TRP A 68 12.33 -6.99 -35.58
CA TRP A 68 11.06 -7.70 -35.40
C TRP A 68 11.03 -8.64 -34.18
N PHE A 69 12.11 -8.77 -33.44
CA PHE A 69 12.10 -9.43 -32.13
C PHE A 69 11.47 -8.55 -31.02
N LEU A 70 11.44 -7.22 -31.18
CA LEU A 70 10.99 -6.26 -30.15
C LEU A 70 9.54 -6.43 -29.69
N PRO A 71 8.53 -6.76 -30.55
CA PRO A 71 7.13 -6.93 -30.12
C PRO A 71 6.95 -7.89 -28.94
N ILE A 72 7.80 -8.90 -28.85
CA ILE A 72 7.79 -9.94 -27.80
C ILE A 72 8.08 -9.35 -26.42
N TYR A 73 8.80 -8.24 -26.35
CA TYR A 73 9.12 -7.54 -25.10
C TYR A 73 8.21 -6.34 -24.89
N LEU A 74 7.72 -5.74 -25.97
CA LEU A 74 6.77 -4.63 -25.90
C LEU A 74 5.44 -5.06 -25.25
N GLY A 75 4.94 -6.27 -25.57
CA GLY A 75 3.71 -6.79 -24.96
C GLY A 75 3.72 -6.84 -23.44
N PRO A 76 4.72 -7.49 -22.80
CA PRO A 76 4.84 -7.51 -21.34
C PRO A 76 4.99 -6.12 -20.72
N MET A 77 5.68 -5.19 -21.38
CA MET A 77 5.78 -3.80 -20.90
C MET A 77 4.40 -3.13 -20.91
N LEU A 78 3.62 -3.32 -21.99
CA LEU A 78 2.24 -2.81 -22.08
C LEU A 78 1.32 -3.47 -21.04
N ALA A 79 1.48 -4.76 -20.76
CA ALA A 79 0.74 -5.43 -19.70
C ALA A 79 1.01 -4.78 -18.33
N MET A 80 2.25 -4.33 -18.06
CA MET A 80 2.58 -3.65 -16.81
C MET A 80 1.99 -2.23 -16.71
N LEU A 81 1.69 -1.56 -17.81
CA LEU A 81 0.90 -0.31 -17.77
C LEU A 81 -0.51 -0.56 -17.27
N LEU A 82 -1.09 -1.72 -17.61
CA LEU A 82 -2.41 -2.15 -17.14
C LEU A 82 -2.37 -2.86 -15.77
N ALA A 83 -1.18 -3.00 -15.16
CA ALA A 83 -1.01 -3.78 -13.92
C ALA A 83 -1.93 -3.32 -12.79
N TRP A 84 -2.17 -2.01 -12.66
CA TRP A 84 -3.01 -1.47 -11.59
C TRP A 84 -4.50 -1.81 -11.76
N VAL A 85 -4.96 -1.99 -12.98
CA VAL A 85 -6.35 -2.36 -13.29
C VAL A 85 -6.53 -3.87 -13.32
N VAL A 86 -5.65 -4.58 -14.05
CA VAL A 86 -5.78 -6.01 -14.33
C VAL A 86 -5.09 -6.85 -13.25
N VAL A 87 -3.77 -6.71 -13.11
CA VAL A 87 -2.97 -7.59 -12.23
C VAL A 87 -3.34 -7.39 -10.77
N ARG A 88 -3.56 -6.16 -10.32
CA ARG A 88 -4.04 -5.87 -8.96
C ARG A 88 -5.36 -6.59 -8.65
N LYS A 89 -6.28 -6.61 -9.62
CA LYS A 89 -7.56 -7.32 -9.47
C LYS A 89 -7.36 -8.82 -9.37
N MET A 90 -6.48 -9.39 -10.22
CA MET A 90 -6.11 -10.81 -10.15
C MET A 90 -5.53 -11.17 -8.77
N ILE A 91 -4.57 -10.38 -8.26
CA ILE A 91 -3.95 -10.59 -6.94
C ILE A 91 -5.02 -10.51 -5.83
N ARG A 92 -5.90 -9.51 -5.84
CA ARG A 92 -6.95 -9.35 -4.85
C ARG A 92 -7.90 -10.55 -4.84
N ILE A 93 -8.34 -11.00 -6.01
CA ILE A 93 -9.20 -12.19 -6.15
C ILE A 93 -8.47 -13.43 -5.62
N ALA A 94 -7.22 -13.66 -6.04
CA ALA A 94 -6.44 -14.81 -5.64
C ALA A 94 -6.22 -14.89 -4.12
N HIS A 95 -5.90 -13.77 -3.47
CA HIS A 95 -5.73 -13.70 -2.01
C HIS A 95 -7.05 -13.93 -1.27
N THR A 96 -8.16 -13.32 -1.74
CA THR A 96 -9.46 -13.44 -1.09
C THR A 96 -9.98 -14.87 -1.13
N TYR A 97 -9.81 -15.57 -2.26
CA TYR A 97 -10.35 -16.92 -2.48
C TYR A 97 -9.31 -18.03 -2.37
N ARG A 98 -8.07 -17.73 -1.97
CA ARG A 98 -6.95 -18.68 -1.83
C ARG A 98 -6.72 -19.53 -3.09
N ILE A 99 -6.71 -18.86 -4.22
CA ILE A 99 -6.51 -19.48 -5.52
C ILE A 99 -5.08 -19.97 -5.66
N THR A 100 -4.89 -21.17 -6.13
CA THR A 100 -3.60 -21.85 -6.22
C THR A 100 -3.03 -21.94 -7.64
N SER A 101 -3.84 -21.71 -8.66
CA SER A 101 -3.43 -21.82 -10.07
C SER A 101 -4.33 -21.00 -10.99
N ILE A 102 -3.90 -20.82 -12.24
CA ILE A 102 -4.74 -20.16 -13.26
C ILE A 102 -6.00 -20.98 -13.60
N ALA A 103 -5.92 -22.31 -13.57
CA ALA A 103 -7.08 -23.17 -13.77
C ALA A 103 -8.09 -23.00 -12.63
N ASP A 104 -7.60 -22.96 -11.40
CA ASP A 104 -8.40 -22.68 -10.21
C ASP A 104 -9.03 -21.29 -10.26
N PHE A 105 -8.29 -20.27 -10.75
CA PHE A 105 -8.81 -18.91 -10.93
C PHE A 105 -10.01 -18.88 -11.88
N ILE A 106 -9.86 -19.47 -13.08
CA ILE A 106 -10.91 -19.49 -14.08
C ILE A 106 -12.10 -20.33 -13.58
N ALA A 107 -11.84 -21.53 -13.08
CA ALA A 107 -12.89 -22.45 -12.59
C ALA A 107 -13.70 -21.87 -11.43
N SER A 108 -13.05 -21.19 -10.51
CA SER A 108 -13.68 -20.53 -9.35
C SER A 108 -14.74 -19.53 -9.78
N ARG A 109 -14.46 -18.74 -10.81
CA ARG A 109 -15.41 -17.76 -11.36
C ARG A 109 -16.68 -18.42 -11.93
N TYR A 110 -16.54 -19.58 -12.58
CA TYR A 110 -17.65 -20.27 -13.23
C TYR A 110 -18.26 -21.37 -12.35
N GLY A 111 -18.54 -21.04 -11.09
CA GLY A 111 -19.23 -21.89 -10.13
C GLY A 111 -18.35 -23.02 -9.54
N LYS A 112 -17.03 -22.81 -9.45
CA LYS A 112 -16.04 -23.81 -8.98
C LYS A 112 -16.15 -25.10 -9.77
N SER A 113 -16.20 -24.99 -11.11
CA SER A 113 -16.50 -26.08 -12.04
C SER A 113 -15.31 -27.00 -12.26
N PRO A 114 -15.35 -28.31 -11.87
CA PRO A 114 -14.28 -29.25 -12.16
C PRO A 114 -14.02 -29.44 -13.65
N LEU A 115 -15.04 -29.30 -14.52
CA LEU A 115 -14.86 -29.45 -15.96
C LEU A 115 -14.09 -28.25 -16.57
N VAL A 116 -14.35 -27.05 -16.11
CA VAL A 116 -13.57 -25.88 -16.54
C VAL A 116 -12.12 -25.99 -16.08
N ALA A 117 -11.89 -26.37 -14.81
CA ALA A 117 -10.55 -26.61 -14.26
C ALA A 117 -9.79 -27.67 -15.07
N ALA A 118 -10.43 -28.81 -15.33
CA ALA A 118 -9.84 -29.89 -16.10
C ALA A 118 -9.51 -29.48 -17.54
N LEU A 119 -10.39 -28.74 -18.21
CA LEU A 119 -10.15 -28.27 -19.57
C LEU A 119 -8.98 -27.28 -19.64
N VAL A 120 -8.93 -26.30 -18.72
CA VAL A 120 -7.81 -25.35 -18.63
C VAL A 120 -6.50 -26.08 -18.35
N THR A 121 -6.51 -27.06 -17.42
CA THR A 121 -5.33 -27.87 -17.12
C THR A 121 -4.88 -28.71 -18.31
N LEU A 122 -5.81 -29.31 -19.05
CA LEU A 122 -5.50 -30.09 -20.27
C LEU A 122 -4.85 -29.20 -21.34
N ILE A 123 -5.46 -28.04 -21.63
CA ILE A 123 -4.92 -27.05 -22.57
C ILE A 123 -3.51 -26.61 -22.12
N THR A 124 -3.33 -26.39 -20.81
CA THR A 124 -2.03 -26.02 -20.25
C THR A 124 -0.99 -27.12 -20.47
N VAL A 125 -1.28 -28.39 -20.13
CA VAL A 125 -0.34 -29.50 -20.29
C VAL A 125 0.08 -29.66 -21.74
N VAL A 126 -0.89 -29.68 -22.67
CA VAL A 126 -0.60 -29.82 -24.10
C VAL A 126 0.15 -28.60 -24.64
N GLY A 127 -0.28 -27.40 -24.24
CA GLY A 127 0.31 -26.15 -24.74
C GLY A 127 1.72 -25.88 -24.23
N ILE A 128 2.08 -26.36 -23.02
CA ILE A 128 3.39 -26.04 -22.41
C ILE A 128 4.48 -27.05 -22.73
N VAL A 129 4.14 -28.26 -23.14
CA VAL A 129 5.11 -29.30 -23.48
C VAL A 129 6.14 -28.83 -24.52
N PRO A 130 5.77 -28.16 -25.63
CA PRO A 130 6.74 -27.60 -26.56
C PRO A 130 7.70 -26.59 -25.90
N TYR A 131 7.20 -25.79 -24.95
CA TYR A 131 8.00 -24.80 -24.26
C TYR A 131 9.03 -25.41 -23.30
N ILE A 132 8.69 -26.55 -22.68
CA ILE A 132 9.63 -27.36 -21.87
C ILE A 132 10.73 -27.93 -22.78
N ALA A 133 10.35 -28.51 -23.92
CA ALA A 133 11.27 -29.05 -24.90
C ALA A 133 12.29 -27.98 -25.39
N LEU A 134 11.84 -26.75 -25.59
CA LEU A 134 12.71 -25.61 -25.92
C LEU A 134 13.81 -25.38 -24.89
N GLN A 135 13.51 -25.46 -23.59
CA GLN A 135 14.50 -25.28 -22.53
C GLN A 135 15.53 -26.40 -22.55
N LEU A 136 15.05 -27.64 -22.74
CA LEU A 136 15.92 -28.82 -22.85
C LEU A 136 16.84 -28.72 -24.08
N LYS A 137 16.30 -28.31 -25.25
CA LYS A 137 17.07 -28.03 -26.46
C LYS A 137 18.18 -27.02 -26.21
N ALA A 138 17.85 -25.88 -25.58
CA ALA A 138 18.80 -24.80 -25.33
C ALA A 138 19.96 -25.24 -24.42
N VAL A 139 19.68 -26.00 -23.35
CA VAL A 139 20.71 -26.51 -22.43
C VAL A 139 21.57 -27.57 -23.14
N SER A 140 20.98 -28.49 -23.88
CA SER A 140 21.65 -29.56 -24.61
C SER A 140 22.54 -29.00 -25.72
N SER A 141 22.03 -28.12 -26.57
CA SER A 141 22.80 -27.48 -27.65
C SER A 141 23.98 -26.65 -27.12
N GLY A 142 23.77 -25.93 -26.01
CA GLY A 142 24.86 -25.19 -25.36
C GLY A 142 25.96 -26.10 -24.80
N TYR A 143 25.61 -27.25 -24.22
CA TYR A 143 26.55 -28.26 -23.75
C TYR A 143 27.37 -28.86 -24.91
N VAL A 144 26.67 -29.28 -25.96
CA VAL A 144 27.31 -29.85 -27.17
C VAL A 144 28.28 -28.86 -27.80
N LEU A 145 27.88 -27.60 -27.93
CA LEU A 145 28.76 -26.53 -28.49
C LEU A 145 30.02 -26.32 -27.66
N LEU A 146 29.94 -26.30 -26.34
CA LEU A 146 31.10 -26.04 -25.46
C LEU A 146 32.06 -27.23 -25.41
N THR A 147 31.53 -28.45 -25.39
CA THR A 147 32.33 -29.67 -25.25
C THR A 147 32.84 -30.21 -26.56
N GLY A 148 32.20 -29.86 -27.69
CA GLY A 148 32.53 -30.42 -29.01
C GLY A 148 32.14 -31.89 -29.15
N THR A 149 31.36 -32.43 -28.19
CA THR A 149 30.84 -33.81 -28.33
C THR A 149 29.78 -33.80 -29.41
N ALA A 150 29.99 -34.51 -30.51
CA ALA A 150 28.98 -34.67 -31.55
C ALA A 150 27.72 -35.23 -30.94
N GLY A 151 26.61 -34.52 -31.09
CA GLY A 151 25.28 -35.01 -30.72
C GLY A 151 25.09 -36.39 -31.34
N GLY A 152 24.70 -37.36 -30.55
CA GLY A 152 24.71 -38.75 -30.89
C GLY A 152 24.06 -39.07 -32.23
N GLY A 153 24.89 -39.50 -33.14
CA GLY A 153 24.42 -40.16 -34.36
C GLY A 153 23.66 -41.44 -33.97
N ALA A 154 22.82 -41.92 -34.82
CA ALA A 154 21.77 -42.95 -34.68
C ALA A 154 22.12 -44.30 -34.01
N SER A 155 23.15 -44.37 -33.19
CA SER A 155 23.63 -45.62 -32.54
C SER A 155 23.89 -45.50 -31.05
N VAL A 156 23.58 -44.36 -30.38
CA VAL A 156 23.78 -44.24 -28.94
C VAL A 156 22.57 -44.81 -28.24
N ALA A 157 22.79 -45.72 -27.26
CA ALA A 157 21.70 -46.24 -26.45
C ALA A 157 20.95 -45.10 -25.72
N TRP A 158 19.63 -45.15 -25.69
CA TRP A 158 18.79 -44.07 -25.16
C TRP A 158 19.15 -43.66 -23.73
N TRP A 159 19.71 -44.55 -22.91
CA TRP A 159 20.20 -44.23 -21.54
C TRP A 159 21.55 -43.46 -21.51
N GLN A 160 22.21 -43.33 -22.65
CA GLN A 160 23.42 -42.52 -22.80
C GLN A 160 23.13 -41.15 -23.40
N ASP A 161 21.86 -40.80 -23.69
CA ASP A 161 21.46 -39.53 -24.19
C ASP A 161 21.66 -38.45 -23.10
N GLY A 162 22.55 -37.50 -23.36
CA GLY A 162 22.86 -36.41 -22.47
C GLY A 162 21.64 -35.56 -22.13
N THR A 163 20.72 -35.42 -23.11
CA THR A 163 19.47 -34.63 -22.90
C THR A 163 18.54 -35.33 -21.93
N LEU A 164 18.41 -36.64 -21.98
CA LEU A 164 17.63 -37.42 -21.02
C LEU A 164 18.21 -37.29 -19.61
N LEU A 165 19.54 -37.40 -19.48
CA LEU A 165 20.21 -37.22 -18.18
C LEU A 165 19.99 -35.85 -17.59
N VAL A 166 20.08 -34.79 -18.41
CA VAL A 166 19.75 -33.42 -17.99
C VAL A 166 18.27 -33.32 -17.56
N THR A 167 17.36 -33.90 -18.32
CA THR A 167 15.92 -33.94 -18.01
C THR A 167 15.65 -34.59 -16.65
N LEU A 168 16.25 -35.75 -16.40
CA LEU A 168 16.10 -36.47 -15.14
C LEU A 168 16.75 -35.73 -13.96
N ALA A 169 17.91 -35.12 -14.18
CA ALA A 169 18.56 -34.27 -13.17
C ALA A 169 17.70 -33.05 -12.80
N LEU A 170 17.11 -32.39 -13.79
CA LEU A 170 16.20 -31.27 -13.57
C LEU A 170 14.89 -31.74 -12.91
N ALA A 171 14.37 -32.92 -13.25
CA ALA A 171 13.21 -33.48 -12.58
C ALA A 171 13.48 -33.76 -11.09
N LEU A 172 14.63 -34.38 -10.79
CA LEU A 172 15.06 -34.64 -9.42
C LEU A 172 15.22 -33.31 -8.65
N PHE A 173 15.88 -32.34 -9.26
CA PHE A 173 16.08 -31.02 -8.67
C PHE A 173 14.75 -30.32 -8.36
N THR A 174 13.81 -30.32 -9.31
CA THR A 174 12.48 -29.73 -9.15
C THR A 174 11.67 -30.45 -8.06
N ILE A 175 11.74 -31.76 -7.99
CA ILE A 175 11.07 -32.57 -6.94
C ILE A 175 11.62 -32.22 -5.55
N LEU A 176 12.94 -32.17 -5.42
CA LEU A 176 13.61 -31.82 -4.16
C LEU A 176 13.32 -30.37 -3.73
N PHE A 177 13.12 -29.50 -4.68
CA PHE A 177 12.90 -28.07 -4.46
C PHE A 177 11.44 -27.71 -4.18
N GLY A 178 10.51 -28.24 -5.00
CA GLY A 178 9.11 -27.80 -5.07
C GLY A 178 8.09 -28.62 -4.31
N THR A 179 8.48 -29.79 -3.74
CA THR A 179 7.50 -30.71 -3.11
C THR A 179 7.84 -31.05 -1.66
N ARG A 180 8.29 -30.06 -0.87
CA ARG A 180 8.68 -30.29 0.53
C ARG A 180 7.50 -30.27 1.49
N HIS A 181 6.56 -29.36 1.31
CA HIS A 181 5.43 -29.15 2.20
C HIS A 181 4.14 -28.90 1.42
N LEU A 182 3.01 -29.31 2.00
CA LEU A 182 1.67 -29.12 1.43
C LEU A 182 0.93 -27.97 2.09
N ASP A 183 1.54 -27.32 3.07
CA ASP A 183 0.87 -26.35 3.89
C ASP A 183 0.47 -25.13 3.02
N SER A 184 -0.84 -24.93 2.90
CA SER A 184 -1.44 -23.85 2.09
C SER A 184 -1.16 -22.45 2.64
N ALA A 185 -0.60 -22.37 3.84
CA ALA A 185 -0.14 -21.13 4.46
C ALA A 185 1.33 -20.82 4.12
N GLU A 186 2.12 -21.81 3.72
CA GLU A 186 3.52 -21.63 3.32
C GLU A 186 3.62 -21.22 1.85
N ARG A 187 4.00 -19.99 1.64
CA ARG A 187 4.47 -19.48 0.36
C ARG A 187 5.79 -20.16 0.02
N HIS A 188 6.05 -20.33 -1.25
CA HIS A 188 7.30 -20.94 -1.71
C HIS A 188 8.45 -19.91 -1.65
N GLU A 189 8.79 -19.46 -0.42
CA GLU A 189 9.77 -18.38 -0.22
C GLU A 189 11.13 -18.72 -0.84
N GLY A 190 11.58 -19.95 -0.68
CA GLY A 190 12.80 -20.44 -1.31
C GLY A 190 12.75 -20.36 -2.83
N MET A 191 11.61 -20.72 -3.43
CA MET A 191 11.44 -20.65 -4.90
C MET A 191 11.49 -19.21 -5.39
N VAL A 192 10.77 -18.28 -4.76
CA VAL A 192 10.76 -16.87 -5.15
C VAL A 192 12.15 -16.24 -5.03
N ALA A 193 12.87 -16.54 -3.95
CA ALA A 193 14.24 -16.07 -3.75
C ALA A 193 15.22 -16.62 -4.79
N ALA A 194 15.11 -17.91 -5.09
CA ALA A 194 15.93 -18.57 -6.11
C ALA A 194 15.69 -17.95 -7.50
N VAL A 195 14.45 -17.77 -7.89
CA VAL A 195 14.08 -17.15 -9.18
C VAL A 195 14.56 -15.69 -9.27
N ALA A 196 14.49 -14.93 -8.18
CA ALA A 196 15.05 -13.58 -8.15
C ALA A 196 16.58 -13.59 -8.31
N PHE A 197 17.27 -14.54 -7.68
CA PHE A 197 18.73 -14.72 -7.84
C PHE A 197 19.10 -15.15 -9.28
N GLU A 198 18.39 -16.13 -9.86
CA GLU A 198 18.55 -16.55 -11.25
C GLU A 198 18.41 -15.38 -12.22
N SER A 199 17.46 -14.48 -11.94
CA SER A 199 17.22 -13.32 -12.78
C SER A 199 18.42 -12.36 -12.80
N LEU A 200 19.17 -12.26 -11.71
CA LEU A 200 20.42 -11.49 -11.68
C LEU A 200 21.54 -12.22 -12.43
N VAL A 201 21.70 -13.53 -12.21
CA VAL A 201 22.78 -14.33 -12.85
C VAL A 201 22.67 -14.27 -14.38
N LYS A 202 21.47 -14.56 -14.93
CA LYS A 202 21.28 -14.52 -16.39
C LYS A 202 21.44 -13.11 -16.97
N LEU A 203 21.00 -12.08 -16.24
CA LEU A 203 21.19 -10.69 -16.68
C LEU A 203 22.66 -10.31 -16.76
N VAL A 204 23.42 -10.57 -15.68
CA VAL A 204 24.86 -10.23 -15.61
C VAL A 204 25.65 -11.00 -16.66
N ALA A 205 25.34 -12.29 -16.84
CA ALA A 205 26.00 -13.12 -17.85
C ALA A 205 25.75 -12.61 -19.28
N PHE A 206 24.50 -12.27 -19.61
CA PHE A 206 24.13 -11.74 -20.92
C PHE A 206 24.76 -10.37 -21.19
N LEU A 207 24.74 -9.47 -20.21
CA LEU A 207 25.37 -8.16 -20.32
C LEU A 207 26.92 -8.28 -20.48
N ALA A 208 27.55 -9.22 -19.78
CA ALA A 208 29.00 -9.46 -19.90
C ALA A 208 29.39 -9.88 -21.32
N VAL A 209 28.61 -10.79 -21.94
CA VAL A 209 28.83 -11.18 -23.33
C VAL A 209 28.56 -10.02 -24.29
N GLY A 210 27.45 -9.28 -24.05
CA GLY A 210 27.12 -8.11 -24.86
C GLY A 210 28.20 -7.02 -24.82
N LEU A 211 28.73 -6.73 -23.64
CA LEU A 211 29.86 -5.79 -23.47
C LEU A 211 31.13 -6.31 -24.16
N PHE A 212 31.43 -7.60 -23.98
CA PHE A 212 32.61 -8.22 -24.63
C PHE A 212 32.50 -8.12 -26.14
N VAL A 213 31.37 -8.44 -26.74
CA VAL A 213 31.19 -8.35 -28.19
C VAL A 213 31.23 -6.91 -28.64
N THR A 214 30.47 -6.02 -28.01
CA THR A 214 30.35 -4.64 -28.50
C THR A 214 31.62 -3.81 -28.36
N TYR A 215 32.38 -3.99 -27.29
CA TYR A 215 33.53 -3.16 -26.96
C TYR A 215 34.86 -3.94 -26.93
N GLY A 216 34.81 -5.28 -26.95
CA GLY A 216 36.01 -6.13 -27.02
C GLY A 216 36.30 -6.66 -28.40
N LEU A 217 35.27 -6.96 -29.22
CA LEU A 217 35.42 -7.42 -30.61
C LEU A 217 35.20 -6.32 -31.64
N PHE A 218 34.44 -5.29 -31.28
CA PHE A 218 34.14 -4.11 -32.09
C PHE A 218 34.40 -2.83 -31.29
N ASP A 219 34.52 -1.69 -31.99
CA ASP A 219 34.76 -0.38 -31.37
C ASP A 219 33.46 0.30 -30.87
N GLY A 220 32.51 -0.47 -30.43
CA GLY A 220 31.23 0.00 -29.90
C GLY A 220 30.06 -0.22 -30.82
N MET A 221 28.85 0.17 -30.35
CA MET A 221 27.63 -0.01 -31.10
C MET A 221 27.62 0.71 -32.46
N ALA A 222 28.24 1.89 -32.53
CA ALA A 222 28.34 2.67 -33.77
C ALA A 222 29.11 1.96 -34.86
N ASP A 223 30.22 1.25 -34.51
CA ASP A 223 31.02 0.49 -35.44
C ASP A 223 30.25 -0.73 -35.97
N ILE A 224 29.63 -1.51 -35.11
CA ILE A 224 28.75 -2.63 -35.50
C ILE A 224 27.66 -2.14 -36.48
N TRP A 225 27.05 -1.00 -36.16
CA TRP A 225 25.98 -0.43 -36.97
C TRP A 225 26.46 0.05 -38.34
N ALA A 226 27.67 0.69 -38.41
CA ALA A 226 28.27 1.15 -39.65
C ALA A 226 28.64 -0.03 -40.55
N ARG A 227 29.27 -1.10 -39.98
CA ARG A 227 29.64 -2.31 -40.74
C ARG A 227 28.40 -3.07 -41.20
N ALA A 228 27.35 -3.19 -40.37
CA ALA A 228 26.13 -3.86 -40.74
C ALA A 228 25.39 -3.14 -41.88
N LYS A 229 25.38 -1.80 -41.87
CA LYS A 229 24.80 -1.01 -42.98
C LYS A 229 25.55 -1.16 -44.32
N ALA A 230 26.86 -1.44 -44.26
CA ALA A 230 27.65 -1.65 -45.47
C ALA A 230 27.33 -3.00 -46.16
N VAL A 231 26.73 -3.96 -45.44
CA VAL A 231 26.30 -5.25 -46.00
C VAL A 231 24.81 -5.15 -46.37
N PRO A 232 24.43 -5.29 -47.66
CA PRO A 232 23.03 -5.09 -48.11
C PRO A 232 22.02 -5.96 -47.38
N GLU A 233 22.35 -7.21 -47.10
CA GLU A 233 21.54 -8.21 -46.42
C GLU A 233 21.29 -7.81 -44.96
N LEU A 234 22.32 -7.32 -44.24
CA LEU A 234 22.17 -6.87 -42.85
C LEU A 234 21.48 -5.50 -42.75
N SER A 235 21.65 -4.64 -43.77
CA SER A 235 21.00 -3.35 -43.80
C SER A 235 19.47 -3.47 -43.90
N SER A 236 18.95 -4.53 -44.53
CA SER A 236 17.51 -4.83 -44.59
C SER A 236 16.92 -5.17 -43.22
N LEU A 237 17.69 -5.83 -42.34
CA LEU A 237 17.27 -6.19 -40.96
C LEU A 237 17.12 -4.96 -40.05
N LEU A 238 17.71 -3.83 -40.42
CA LEU A 238 17.64 -2.59 -39.64
C LEU A 238 16.44 -1.71 -40.02
N ARG A 239 15.64 -2.10 -41.01
CA ARG A 239 14.46 -1.37 -41.51
C ARG A 239 13.17 -2.04 -41.03
N LEU A 240 12.20 -1.24 -40.58
CA LEU A 240 10.85 -1.70 -40.23
C LEU A 240 9.99 -2.06 -41.45
N GLY A 241 10.39 -1.63 -42.66
CA GLY A 241 9.70 -1.81 -43.90
C GLY A 241 10.60 -2.37 -45.02
N GLY A 242 11.25 -3.55 -44.80
CA GLY A 242 11.97 -4.24 -45.89
C GLY A 242 11.04 -4.72 -46.98
N GLU A 243 11.54 -4.80 -48.25
CA GLU A 243 10.78 -5.14 -49.46
C GLU A 243 9.99 -6.48 -49.44
N GLY A 244 10.12 -7.30 -48.38
CA GLY A 244 9.37 -8.55 -48.20
C GLY A 244 8.11 -8.44 -47.33
N GLY A 245 7.81 -7.27 -46.75
CA GLY A 245 6.75 -7.10 -45.73
C GLY A 245 5.57 -6.20 -46.08
N ALA A 246 5.50 -5.66 -47.32
CA ALA A 246 4.45 -4.75 -47.73
C ALA A 246 3.22 -5.44 -48.31
N GLY A 247 2.87 -6.63 -47.87
CA GLY A 247 1.53 -7.19 -48.09
C GLY A 247 0.46 -6.41 -47.34
N ALA A 248 -0.81 -6.52 -47.74
CA ALA A 248 -1.95 -5.85 -47.12
C ALA A 248 -2.05 -6.00 -45.60
N PHE A 249 -1.25 -6.87 -44.96
CA PHE A 249 -1.21 -7.20 -43.57
C PHE A 249 0.17 -7.01 -42.93
N GLY A 250 1.04 -6.13 -43.42
CA GLY A 250 2.45 -5.99 -42.97
C GLY A 250 2.61 -5.73 -41.49
N TYR A 251 1.69 -5.02 -40.83
CA TYR A 251 1.70 -4.78 -39.38
C TYR A 251 0.92 -5.83 -38.56
N ALA A 252 0.22 -6.77 -39.19
CA ALA A 252 -0.57 -7.78 -38.50
C ALA A 252 0.32 -8.69 -37.63
N GLN A 253 1.49 -9.08 -38.12
CA GLN A 253 2.43 -9.89 -37.38
C GLN A 253 3.00 -9.12 -36.16
N TRP A 254 3.30 -7.83 -36.31
CA TRP A 254 3.76 -6.98 -35.20
C TRP A 254 2.69 -6.89 -34.10
N PHE A 255 1.43 -6.60 -34.50
CA PHE A 255 0.29 -6.57 -33.57
C PHE A 255 0.08 -7.93 -32.91
N THR A 256 0.09 -9.02 -33.67
CA THR A 256 -0.09 -10.39 -33.17
C THR A 256 0.97 -10.75 -32.15
N LEU A 257 2.24 -10.50 -32.42
CA LEU A 257 3.33 -10.79 -31.48
C LEU A 257 3.24 -9.94 -30.22
N THR A 258 2.88 -8.67 -30.34
CA THR A 258 2.69 -7.77 -29.19
C THR A 258 1.51 -8.23 -28.32
N LEU A 259 0.36 -8.51 -28.93
CA LEU A 259 -0.82 -9.01 -28.23
C LEU A 259 -0.54 -10.35 -27.55
N LEU A 260 0.06 -11.27 -28.30
CA LEU A 260 0.37 -12.62 -27.81
C LEU A 260 1.33 -12.58 -26.61
N SER A 261 2.38 -11.79 -26.67
CA SER A 261 3.34 -11.63 -25.58
C SER A 261 2.73 -10.87 -24.38
N MET A 262 1.82 -9.91 -24.62
CA MET A 262 1.05 -9.26 -23.57
C MET A 262 0.13 -10.25 -22.83
N LEU A 263 -0.57 -11.11 -23.59
CA LEU A 263 -1.43 -12.14 -22.98
C LEU A 263 -0.60 -13.20 -22.26
N SER A 264 0.54 -13.61 -22.82
CA SER A 264 1.36 -14.67 -22.22
C SER A 264 1.94 -14.30 -20.86
N VAL A 265 2.35 -13.04 -20.63
CA VAL A 265 2.82 -12.60 -19.31
C VAL A 265 1.74 -12.64 -18.24
N LEU A 266 0.46 -12.58 -18.62
CA LEU A 266 -0.67 -12.65 -17.69
C LEU A 266 -1.19 -14.08 -17.51
N LEU A 267 -1.04 -14.95 -18.51
CA LEU A 267 -1.76 -16.21 -18.63
C LEU A 267 -0.88 -17.46 -18.53
N LEU A 268 0.45 -17.34 -18.71
CA LEU A 268 1.34 -18.47 -18.52
C LEU A 268 1.33 -18.92 -17.05
N PRO A 269 1.23 -20.24 -16.77
CA PRO A 269 1.14 -20.77 -15.40
C PRO A 269 2.25 -20.27 -14.48
N ARG A 270 3.51 -20.26 -14.94
CA ARG A 270 4.65 -19.74 -14.16
C ARG A 270 4.53 -18.25 -13.85
N GLN A 271 4.03 -17.48 -14.82
CA GLN A 271 3.85 -16.04 -14.61
C GLN A 271 2.69 -15.76 -13.66
N PHE A 272 1.58 -16.48 -13.82
CA PHE A 272 0.48 -16.41 -12.89
C PHE A 272 0.91 -16.81 -11.47
N GLN A 273 1.69 -17.89 -11.35
CA GLN A 273 2.25 -18.33 -10.06
C GLN A 273 3.06 -17.22 -9.40
N MET A 274 4.06 -16.67 -10.09
CA MET A 274 4.97 -15.67 -9.53
C MET A 274 4.31 -14.30 -9.31
N MET A 275 3.47 -13.88 -10.27
CA MET A 275 2.89 -12.54 -10.27
C MET A 275 1.65 -12.42 -9.37
N VAL A 276 0.84 -13.49 -9.28
CA VAL A 276 -0.47 -13.46 -8.61
C VAL A 276 -0.45 -14.27 -7.31
N VAL A 277 -0.04 -15.55 -7.37
CA VAL A 277 -0.11 -16.47 -6.23
C VAL A 277 0.94 -16.13 -5.16
N GLU A 278 2.21 -15.93 -5.58
CA GLU A 278 3.33 -15.64 -4.68
C GLU A 278 3.43 -14.16 -4.25
N CYS A 279 2.57 -13.29 -4.74
CA CYS A 279 2.55 -11.89 -4.35
C CYS A 279 2.15 -11.73 -2.88
N VAL A 280 3.05 -11.23 -2.03
CA VAL A 280 2.78 -11.05 -0.59
C VAL A 280 1.88 -9.86 -0.31
N ASN A 281 2.09 -8.76 -1.04
CA ASN A 281 1.40 -7.49 -0.81
C ASN A 281 1.15 -6.77 -2.13
N GLU A 282 -0.08 -6.37 -2.37
CA GLU A 282 -0.48 -5.61 -3.57
C GLU A 282 0.39 -4.35 -3.81
N ARG A 283 0.91 -3.74 -2.73
CA ARG A 283 1.78 -2.55 -2.83
C ARG A 283 3.10 -2.84 -3.56
N HIS A 284 3.57 -4.09 -3.57
CA HIS A 284 4.76 -4.51 -4.31
C HIS A 284 4.59 -4.32 -5.81
N LEU A 285 3.35 -4.40 -6.32
CA LEU A 285 3.02 -4.20 -7.72
C LEU A 285 3.44 -2.81 -8.21
N LYS A 286 3.36 -1.76 -7.36
CA LYS A 286 3.83 -0.41 -7.74
C LYS A 286 5.29 -0.40 -8.17
N ARG A 287 6.14 -1.19 -7.48
CA ARG A 287 7.56 -1.29 -7.83
C ARG A 287 7.79 -2.22 -9.02
N ALA A 288 7.10 -3.34 -9.05
CA ALA A 288 7.19 -4.31 -10.14
C ALA A 288 6.77 -3.71 -11.50
N ALA A 289 5.77 -2.82 -11.51
CA ALA A 289 5.26 -2.19 -12.73
C ALA A 289 6.28 -1.36 -13.52
N TRP A 290 7.39 -0.94 -12.89
CA TRP A 290 8.48 -0.25 -13.60
C TRP A 290 9.80 -1.04 -13.58
N VAL A 291 10.11 -1.81 -12.52
CA VAL A 291 11.35 -2.59 -12.42
C VAL A 291 11.37 -3.71 -13.46
N PHE A 292 10.25 -4.41 -13.65
CA PHE A 292 10.18 -5.49 -14.64
C PHE A 292 10.31 -4.98 -16.09
N PRO A 293 9.61 -3.91 -16.55
CA PRO A 293 9.90 -3.29 -17.83
C PRO A 293 11.35 -2.80 -17.98
N ALA A 294 11.92 -2.18 -16.94
CA ALA A 294 13.32 -1.76 -16.98
C ALA A 294 14.27 -2.95 -17.13
N TYR A 295 14.03 -4.07 -16.44
CA TYR A 295 14.78 -5.30 -16.61
C TYR A 295 14.70 -5.82 -18.05
N LEU A 296 13.49 -5.82 -18.66
CA LEU A 296 13.28 -6.22 -20.04
C LEU A 296 14.04 -5.30 -21.02
N LEU A 297 14.07 -4.01 -20.77
CA LEU A 297 14.88 -3.08 -21.58
C LEU A 297 16.36 -3.41 -21.46
N VAL A 298 16.87 -3.55 -20.25
CA VAL A 298 18.32 -3.77 -19.99
C VAL A 298 18.80 -5.08 -20.61
N ILE A 299 18.07 -6.20 -20.46
CA ILE A 299 18.50 -7.49 -21.05
C ILE A 299 18.49 -7.46 -22.58
N ASN A 300 17.68 -6.60 -23.21
CA ASN A 300 17.56 -6.53 -24.67
C ASN A 300 18.52 -5.53 -25.33
N ILE A 301 19.27 -4.73 -24.57
CA ILE A 301 20.21 -3.71 -25.13
C ILE A 301 21.21 -4.34 -26.10
N PHE A 302 21.75 -5.52 -25.77
CA PHE A 302 22.78 -6.18 -26.54
C PHE A 302 22.26 -7.26 -27.50
N VAL A 303 20.96 -7.51 -27.60
CA VAL A 303 20.41 -8.53 -28.50
C VAL A 303 20.79 -8.24 -29.96
N LEU A 304 20.54 -7.02 -30.42
CA LEU A 304 20.83 -6.63 -31.78
C LEU A 304 22.36 -6.52 -32.05
N PRO A 305 23.18 -5.92 -31.17
CA PRO A 305 24.65 -5.99 -31.29
C PRO A 305 25.19 -7.40 -31.38
N LEU A 306 24.71 -8.34 -30.56
CA LEU A 306 25.14 -9.75 -30.60
C LEU A 306 24.72 -10.43 -31.92
N ALA A 307 23.53 -10.20 -32.40
CA ALA A 307 23.03 -10.74 -33.63
C ALA A 307 23.84 -10.24 -34.82
N LEU A 308 24.00 -8.91 -34.97
CA LEU A 308 24.74 -8.28 -36.04
C LEU A 308 26.26 -8.62 -35.98
N GLY A 309 26.84 -8.58 -34.76
CA GLY A 309 28.25 -8.93 -34.55
C GLY A 309 28.51 -10.39 -34.92
N GLY A 310 27.64 -11.31 -34.57
CA GLY A 310 27.72 -12.72 -34.95
C GLY A 310 27.61 -12.92 -36.47
N MET A 311 26.67 -12.26 -37.13
CA MET A 311 26.51 -12.31 -38.57
C MET A 311 27.71 -11.72 -39.31
N LEU A 312 28.29 -10.63 -38.80
CA LEU A 312 29.50 -10.03 -39.38
C LEU A 312 30.75 -10.92 -39.26
N LEU A 313 30.88 -11.67 -38.15
CA LEU A 313 32.07 -12.50 -37.88
C LEU A 313 31.96 -13.89 -38.47
N PHE A 314 30.80 -14.55 -38.42
CA PHE A 314 30.62 -15.92 -38.90
C PHE A 314 29.98 -15.99 -40.29
N GLY A 315 29.44 -14.90 -40.84
CA GLY A 315 28.67 -14.94 -42.08
C GLY A 315 27.34 -15.70 -41.92
N GLN A 316 26.64 -15.91 -43.05
CA GLN A 316 25.33 -16.58 -43.04
C GLN A 316 25.37 -18.08 -42.76
N HIS A 317 26.51 -18.75 -42.95
CA HIS A 317 26.62 -20.22 -42.89
C HIS A 317 27.65 -20.74 -41.87
N GLY A 318 28.21 -19.88 -41.04
CA GLY A 318 29.35 -20.27 -40.18
C GLY A 318 28.97 -20.79 -38.78
N ALA A 319 27.88 -20.35 -38.19
CA ALA A 319 27.38 -20.80 -36.88
C ALA A 319 25.90 -20.53 -36.76
N ASP A 320 25.16 -21.35 -36.01
CA ASP A 320 23.76 -21.12 -35.72
C ASP A 320 23.58 -19.81 -34.89
N PRO A 321 22.81 -18.83 -35.38
CA PRO A 321 22.56 -17.56 -34.68
C PRO A 321 22.03 -17.70 -33.26
N GLU A 322 21.27 -18.77 -32.95
CA GLU A 322 20.78 -19.06 -31.60
C GLU A 322 21.94 -19.34 -30.62
N THR A 323 23.13 -19.71 -31.14
CA THR A 323 24.31 -19.99 -30.32
C THR A 323 25.30 -18.82 -30.17
N PHE A 324 25.06 -17.69 -30.81
CA PHE A 324 25.99 -16.54 -30.83
C PHE A 324 26.43 -16.07 -29.44
N VAL A 325 25.57 -16.16 -28.45
CA VAL A 325 25.86 -15.82 -27.04
C VAL A 325 27.01 -16.68 -26.49
N LEU A 326 27.15 -17.93 -26.98
CA LEU A 326 28.20 -18.87 -26.57
C LEU A 326 29.36 -18.93 -27.58
N SER A 327 29.02 -18.97 -28.87
CA SER A 327 30.00 -19.16 -29.94
C SER A 327 30.92 -17.95 -30.13
N LEU A 328 30.46 -16.73 -29.95
CA LEU A 328 31.28 -15.51 -30.07
C LEU A 328 32.43 -15.46 -29.05
N PRO A 329 32.19 -15.61 -27.74
CA PRO A 329 33.29 -15.65 -26.78
C PRO A 329 34.14 -16.91 -26.95
N LEU A 330 33.59 -18.06 -27.33
CA LEU A 330 34.32 -19.31 -27.50
C LEU A 330 35.31 -19.22 -28.69
N ALA A 331 34.88 -18.72 -29.86
CA ALA A 331 35.67 -18.55 -31.05
C ALA A 331 36.82 -17.54 -30.85
N ASN A 332 36.67 -16.59 -29.97
CA ASN A 332 37.68 -15.57 -29.65
C ASN A 332 38.50 -15.92 -28.39
N GLY A 333 38.54 -17.20 -27.97
CA GLY A 333 39.39 -17.68 -26.88
C GLY A 333 38.93 -17.31 -25.46
N ALA A 334 37.82 -16.60 -25.30
CA ALA A 334 37.25 -16.20 -24.00
C ALA A 334 36.47 -17.33 -23.36
N THR A 335 37.14 -18.49 -23.10
CA THR A 335 36.50 -19.71 -22.61
C THR A 335 35.79 -19.56 -21.27
N GLY A 336 36.35 -18.73 -20.34
CA GLY A 336 35.71 -18.43 -19.05
C GLY A 336 34.39 -17.66 -19.21
N LEU A 337 34.37 -16.71 -20.17
CA LEU A 337 33.14 -15.97 -20.48
C LEU A 337 32.10 -16.87 -21.17
N ALA A 338 32.52 -17.77 -22.06
CA ALA A 338 31.62 -18.75 -22.68
C ALA A 338 31.00 -19.70 -21.64
N LEU A 339 31.81 -20.17 -20.66
CA LEU A 339 31.30 -20.98 -19.55
C LEU A 339 30.33 -20.19 -18.66
N PHE A 340 30.64 -18.92 -18.35
CA PHE A 340 29.73 -18.04 -17.59
C PHE A 340 28.44 -17.77 -18.37
N ALA A 341 28.52 -17.54 -19.67
CA ALA A 341 27.36 -17.42 -20.54
C ALA A 341 26.50 -18.68 -20.56
N TYR A 342 27.12 -19.88 -20.57
CA TYR A 342 26.39 -21.13 -20.45
C TYR A 342 25.64 -21.26 -19.11
N VAL A 343 26.29 -20.89 -17.99
CA VAL A 343 25.63 -20.83 -16.67
C VAL A 343 24.45 -19.86 -16.68
N GLY A 344 24.59 -18.70 -17.36
CA GLY A 344 23.49 -17.75 -17.56
C GLY A 344 22.31 -18.33 -18.35
N GLY A 345 22.59 -19.08 -19.40
CA GLY A 345 21.58 -19.80 -20.19
C GLY A 345 20.93 -20.95 -19.42
N LEU A 346 21.71 -21.71 -18.65
CA LEU A 346 21.23 -22.73 -17.73
C LEU A 346 20.31 -22.12 -16.66
N SER A 347 20.70 -20.98 -16.09
CA SER A 347 19.90 -20.18 -15.17
C SER A 347 18.54 -19.80 -15.78
N ALA A 348 18.55 -19.32 -17.02
CA ALA A 348 17.34 -18.94 -17.72
C ALA A 348 16.40 -20.13 -18.00
N ALA A 349 16.94 -21.31 -18.25
CA ALA A 349 16.16 -22.53 -18.47
C ALA A 349 15.65 -23.14 -17.16
N THR A 350 16.48 -23.26 -16.12
CA THR A 350 16.13 -23.90 -14.86
C THR A 350 15.04 -23.15 -14.11
N GLY A 351 15.09 -21.83 -14.03
CA GLY A 351 14.06 -21.04 -13.36
C GLY A 351 12.67 -21.22 -13.98
N MET A 352 12.63 -21.26 -15.31
CA MET A 352 11.38 -21.57 -16.01
C MET A 352 10.90 -22.98 -15.69
N LEU A 353 11.76 -23.99 -15.85
CA LEU A 353 11.37 -25.38 -15.67
C LEU A 353 10.86 -25.67 -14.26
N ILE A 354 11.51 -25.13 -13.23
CA ILE A 354 11.10 -25.28 -11.84
C ILE A 354 9.70 -24.70 -11.61
N VAL A 355 9.51 -23.42 -11.92
CA VAL A 355 8.24 -22.73 -11.63
C VAL A 355 7.09 -23.31 -12.46
N GLU A 356 7.34 -23.56 -13.76
CA GLU A 356 6.32 -24.09 -14.67
C GLU A 356 5.87 -25.48 -14.26
N THR A 357 6.81 -26.38 -13.97
CA THR A 357 6.45 -27.78 -13.61
C THR A 357 5.81 -27.86 -12.23
N ILE A 358 6.17 -27.01 -11.27
CA ILE A 358 5.47 -26.90 -9.98
C ILE A 358 4.03 -26.41 -10.19
N ALA A 359 3.83 -25.34 -10.96
CA ALA A 359 2.51 -24.79 -11.24
C ALA A 359 1.63 -25.82 -11.96
N VAL A 360 2.14 -26.43 -13.04
CA VAL A 360 1.38 -27.40 -13.86
C VAL A 360 1.15 -28.70 -13.09
N SER A 361 2.12 -29.21 -12.31
CA SER A 361 1.92 -30.41 -11.48
C SER A 361 0.85 -30.20 -10.41
N THR A 362 0.75 -28.99 -9.86
CA THR A 362 -0.32 -28.61 -8.94
C THR A 362 -1.67 -28.64 -9.63
N MET A 363 -1.77 -28.09 -10.86
CA MET A 363 -3.00 -28.15 -11.67
C MET A 363 -3.38 -29.58 -12.00
N VAL A 364 -2.43 -30.41 -12.48
CA VAL A 364 -2.68 -31.83 -12.79
C VAL A 364 -3.18 -32.56 -11.55
N CYS A 365 -2.53 -32.35 -10.41
CA CYS A 365 -2.95 -32.98 -9.15
C CYS A 365 -4.37 -32.55 -8.75
N ASN A 366 -4.61 -31.26 -8.68
CA ASN A 366 -5.82 -30.67 -8.10
C ASN A 366 -7.04 -30.77 -9.04
N ASP A 367 -6.83 -30.63 -10.35
CA ASP A 367 -7.92 -30.43 -11.32
C ASP A 367 -8.20 -31.69 -12.18
N LEU A 368 -7.23 -32.61 -12.33
CA LEU A 368 -7.40 -33.88 -13.09
C LEU A 368 -7.40 -35.08 -12.17
N VAL A 369 -6.33 -35.29 -11.40
CA VAL A 369 -6.14 -36.55 -10.67
C VAL A 369 -7.04 -36.64 -9.42
N MET A 370 -7.08 -35.60 -8.59
CA MET A 370 -7.90 -35.60 -7.37
C MET A 370 -9.39 -35.73 -7.66
N PRO A 371 -10.01 -34.98 -8.59
CA PRO A 371 -11.41 -35.15 -8.92
C PRO A 371 -11.73 -36.55 -9.49
N ALA A 372 -10.80 -37.15 -10.26
CA ALA A 372 -10.96 -38.50 -10.79
C ALA A 372 -10.91 -39.56 -9.67
N LEU A 373 -9.94 -39.44 -8.75
CA LEU A 373 -9.81 -40.36 -7.60
C LEU A 373 -11.01 -40.26 -6.67
N LEU A 374 -11.53 -39.05 -6.41
CA LEU A 374 -12.70 -38.83 -5.54
C LEU A 374 -13.99 -39.47 -6.07
N ARG A 375 -14.10 -39.66 -7.41
CA ARG A 375 -15.25 -40.35 -8.05
C ARG A 375 -15.19 -41.87 -7.94
N LEU A 376 -14.02 -42.42 -7.69
CA LEU A 376 -13.85 -43.89 -7.54
C LEU A 376 -14.32 -44.31 -6.14
N LYS A 377 -15.43 -45.08 -6.05
CA LYS A 377 -16.04 -45.55 -4.77
C LYS A 377 -15.07 -46.34 -3.87
N THR A 378 -14.05 -46.97 -4.47
CA THR A 378 -13.01 -47.72 -3.75
C THR A 378 -12.06 -46.81 -2.94
N PHE A 379 -11.98 -45.53 -3.27
CA PHE A 379 -11.10 -44.59 -2.58
C PHE A 379 -11.68 -44.12 -1.23
N GLY A 380 -13.01 -43.96 -1.12
CA GLY A 380 -13.69 -43.61 0.13
C GLY A 380 -13.52 -44.63 1.25
N ALA A 381 -13.47 -45.94 0.90
CA ALA A 381 -13.35 -47.03 1.88
C ALA A 381 -11.90 -47.33 2.31
N ARG A 382 -10.90 -47.05 1.48
CA ARG A 382 -9.46 -47.27 1.75
C ARG A 382 -8.71 -46.06 2.26
N ALA A 383 -9.31 -44.90 2.25
CA ALA A 383 -8.65 -43.63 2.58
C ALA A 383 -8.51 -43.37 4.10
N GLY A 384 -8.23 -44.42 4.89
CA GLY A 384 -7.77 -44.27 6.29
C GLY A 384 -6.33 -43.77 6.42
N GLY A 385 -5.62 -43.52 5.27
CA GLY A 385 -4.24 -43.08 5.23
C GLY A 385 -4.06 -41.57 5.06
N ASP A 386 -2.80 -41.13 5.19
CA ASP A 386 -2.36 -39.75 5.05
C ASP A 386 -2.54 -39.27 3.59
N LEU A 387 -3.57 -38.45 3.35
CA LEU A 387 -3.85 -37.85 2.05
C LEU A 387 -2.75 -36.85 1.62
N THR A 388 -2.01 -36.31 2.57
CA THR A 388 -0.89 -35.37 2.33
C THR A 388 0.24 -36.05 1.56
N ALA A 389 0.64 -37.26 1.99
CA ALA A 389 1.66 -38.05 1.31
C ALA A 389 1.23 -38.45 -0.12
N LEU A 390 -0.05 -38.77 -0.30
CA LEU A 390 -0.58 -39.11 -1.62
C LEU A 390 -0.52 -37.92 -2.58
N ILE A 391 -0.98 -36.75 -2.15
CA ILE A 391 -0.97 -35.52 -2.97
C ILE A 391 0.47 -35.19 -3.38
N LEU A 392 1.44 -35.29 -2.45
CA LEU A 392 2.87 -35.04 -2.75
C LEU A 392 3.39 -36.03 -3.79
N ASN A 393 3.05 -37.31 -3.67
CA ASN A 393 3.49 -38.31 -4.62
C ASN A 393 2.86 -38.13 -6.01
N ILE A 394 1.60 -37.71 -6.08
CA ILE A 394 0.94 -37.31 -7.34
C ILE A 394 1.66 -36.14 -7.99
N ARG A 395 1.97 -35.08 -7.23
CA ARG A 395 2.71 -33.94 -7.75
C ARG A 395 4.09 -34.33 -8.26
N ARG A 396 4.85 -35.14 -7.51
CA ARG A 396 6.16 -35.67 -7.93
C ARG A 396 6.09 -36.46 -9.22
N ALA A 397 5.12 -37.38 -9.31
CA ALA A 397 4.88 -38.15 -10.53
C ALA A 397 4.50 -37.23 -11.71
N ALA A 398 3.64 -36.22 -11.48
CA ALA A 398 3.27 -35.26 -12.51
C ALA A 398 4.47 -34.45 -13.01
N ILE A 399 5.38 -33.98 -12.14
CA ILE A 399 6.63 -33.29 -12.52
C ILE A 399 7.44 -34.18 -13.46
N LEU A 400 7.67 -35.42 -13.07
CA LEU A 400 8.45 -36.35 -13.89
C LEU A 400 7.79 -36.59 -15.25
N VAL A 401 6.48 -36.85 -15.28
CA VAL A 401 5.73 -37.09 -16.51
C VAL A 401 5.76 -35.87 -17.43
N ILE A 402 5.54 -34.68 -16.91
CA ILE A 402 5.56 -33.44 -17.70
C ILE A 402 6.94 -33.20 -18.34
N LEU A 403 8.03 -33.41 -17.61
CA LEU A 403 9.39 -33.25 -18.14
C LEU A 403 9.73 -34.34 -19.17
N LEU A 404 9.30 -35.57 -18.96
CA LEU A 404 9.44 -36.63 -19.93
C LEU A 404 8.63 -36.39 -21.22
N LEU A 405 7.43 -35.81 -21.10
CA LEU A 405 6.66 -35.37 -22.28
C LEU A 405 7.41 -34.27 -23.05
N GLY A 406 8.04 -33.33 -22.35
CA GLY A 406 8.90 -32.31 -22.95
C GLY A 406 10.10 -32.92 -23.64
N TYR A 407 10.76 -33.91 -23.04
CA TYR A 407 11.85 -34.63 -23.67
C TYR A 407 11.39 -35.43 -24.90
N LEU A 408 10.25 -36.13 -24.81
CA LEU A 408 9.68 -36.82 -25.97
C LEU A 408 9.35 -35.87 -27.11
N TYR A 409 8.75 -34.74 -26.84
CA TYR A 409 8.47 -33.72 -27.84
C TYR A 409 9.78 -33.17 -28.47
N PHE A 410 10.85 -32.99 -27.67
CA PHE A 410 12.16 -32.60 -28.18
C PHE A 410 12.72 -33.61 -29.17
N GLN A 411 12.60 -34.92 -28.87
CA GLN A 411 13.05 -35.99 -29.76
C GLN A 411 12.26 -36.03 -31.08
N VAL A 412 10.96 -35.69 -31.01
CA VAL A 412 10.06 -35.77 -32.18
C VAL A 412 10.16 -34.52 -33.07
N ALA A 413 10.26 -33.35 -32.50
CA ALA A 413 10.12 -32.08 -33.21
C ALA A 413 11.29 -31.09 -33.02
N GLY A 414 12.28 -31.44 -32.19
CA GLY A 414 13.30 -30.50 -31.73
C GLY A 414 14.26 -29.99 -32.80
N GLU A 415 14.54 -30.75 -33.87
CA GLU A 415 15.46 -30.33 -34.94
C GLU A 415 14.75 -29.52 -36.04
N ALA A 416 13.44 -29.63 -36.18
CA ALA A 416 12.70 -29.02 -37.28
C ALA A 416 12.40 -27.52 -37.11
N TYR A 417 12.50 -26.97 -35.89
CA TYR A 417 12.09 -25.61 -35.59
C TYR A 417 13.10 -24.80 -34.80
N ALA A 418 13.20 -23.51 -35.14
CA ALA A 418 13.89 -22.51 -34.32
C ALA A 418 13.24 -22.37 -32.92
N LEU A 419 14.05 -22.10 -31.90
CA LEU A 419 13.58 -21.97 -30.50
C LEU A 419 12.40 -21.02 -30.35
N VAL A 420 12.41 -19.90 -31.09
CA VAL A 420 11.35 -18.89 -31.02
C VAL A 420 10.01 -19.43 -31.52
N SER A 421 10.01 -20.18 -32.63
CA SER A 421 8.75 -20.71 -33.20
C SER A 421 8.08 -21.71 -32.25
N ILE A 422 8.85 -22.55 -31.58
CA ILE A 422 8.37 -23.49 -30.58
C ILE A 422 7.71 -22.75 -29.40
N GLY A 423 8.32 -21.66 -28.92
CA GLY A 423 7.78 -20.87 -27.81
C GLY A 423 6.48 -20.15 -28.13
N LEU A 424 6.34 -19.66 -29.37
CA LEU A 424 5.12 -18.95 -29.81
C LEU A 424 3.90 -19.87 -29.94
N ILE A 425 4.11 -21.16 -30.25
CA ILE A 425 3.03 -22.20 -30.24
C ILE A 425 2.41 -22.27 -28.84
N SER A 426 3.24 -22.34 -27.79
CA SER A 426 2.79 -22.39 -26.42
C SER A 426 2.09 -21.11 -25.97
N PHE A 427 2.57 -19.93 -26.40
CA PHE A 427 1.92 -18.65 -26.10
C PHE A 427 0.52 -18.57 -26.71
N ALA A 428 0.35 -19.06 -27.95
CA ALA A 428 -0.96 -19.08 -28.60
C ALA A 428 -1.95 -20.05 -27.92
N ALA A 429 -1.47 -21.15 -27.31
CA ALA A 429 -2.31 -22.05 -26.51
C ALA A 429 -2.85 -21.35 -25.26
N VAL A 430 -2.00 -20.70 -24.47
CA VAL A 430 -2.42 -20.04 -23.21
C VAL A 430 -3.23 -18.76 -23.50
N ALA A 431 -3.07 -18.12 -24.66
CA ALA A 431 -3.90 -17.00 -25.07
C ALA A 431 -5.40 -17.35 -25.13
N GLN A 432 -5.73 -18.66 -25.28
CA GLN A 432 -7.12 -19.14 -25.26
C GLN A 432 -7.79 -18.92 -23.89
N PHE A 433 -7.05 -18.70 -22.82
CA PHE A 433 -7.61 -18.39 -21.49
C PHE A 433 -8.13 -16.94 -21.38
N ALA A 434 -7.70 -16.05 -22.27
CA ALA A 434 -7.98 -14.62 -22.18
C ALA A 434 -9.49 -14.28 -22.11
N PRO A 435 -10.37 -14.80 -23.00
CA PRO A 435 -11.79 -14.45 -22.95
C PRO A 435 -12.45 -14.90 -21.64
N ALA A 436 -12.18 -16.11 -21.19
CA ALA A 436 -12.74 -16.66 -19.96
C ALA A 436 -12.21 -15.95 -18.71
N LEU A 437 -10.92 -15.57 -18.66
CA LEU A 437 -10.31 -14.89 -17.53
C LEU A 437 -10.78 -13.43 -17.44
N PHE A 438 -10.63 -12.65 -18.51
CA PHE A 438 -11.01 -11.24 -18.51
C PHE A 438 -12.53 -11.06 -18.43
N GLY A 439 -13.29 -11.81 -19.21
CA GLY A 439 -14.75 -11.82 -19.11
C GLY A 439 -15.20 -12.21 -17.71
N GLY A 440 -14.54 -13.21 -17.09
CA GLY A 440 -14.82 -13.61 -15.72
C GLY A 440 -14.59 -12.51 -14.69
N MET A 441 -13.60 -11.65 -14.88
CA MET A 441 -13.30 -10.55 -13.97
C MET A 441 -14.20 -9.32 -14.14
N TYR A 442 -14.73 -9.05 -15.33
CA TYR A 442 -15.40 -7.78 -15.62
C TYR A 442 -16.85 -7.93 -16.09
N TRP A 443 -17.29 -9.12 -16.53
CA TRP A 443 -18.63 -9.36 -17.04
C TRP A 443 -19.43 -10.29 -16.11
N ARG A 444 -20.47 -9.76 -15.46
CA ARG A 444 -21.27 -10.50 -14.46
C ARG A 444 -22.07 -11.65 -15.06
N GLU A 445 -22.58 -11.48 -16.29
CA GLU A 445 -23.49 -12.43 -16.94
C GLU A 445 -22.77 -13.58 -17.65
N ALA A 446 -21.43 -13.57 -17.65
CA ALA A 446 -20.63 -14.62 -18.24
C ALA A 446 -20.91 -15.99 -17.57
N THR A 447 -21.13 -17.03 -18.42
CA THR A 447 -21.58 -18.34 -17.98
C THR A 447 -20.51 -19.42 -18.12
N ARG A 448 -20.66 -20.49 -17.35
CA ARG A 448 -19.83 -21.71 -17.46
C ARG A 448 -19.92 -22.33 -18.87
N ALA A 449 -21.10 -22.32 -19.48
CA ALA A 449 -21.29 -22.87 -20.82
C ALA A 449 -20.49 -22.06 -21.85
N GLY A 450 -20.49 -20.73 -21.75
CA GLY A 450 -19.66 -19.87 -22.55
C GLY A 450 -18.16 -20.14 -22.37
N ALA A 451 -17.70 -20.25 -21.12
CA ALA A 451 -16.30 -20.56 -20.82
C ALA A 451 -15.85 -21.91 -21.37
N LEU A 452 -16.65 -22.97 -21.19
CA LEU A 452 -16.36 -24.29 -21.74
C LEU A 452 -16.36 -24.29 -23.28
N GLY A 453 -17.38 -23.67 -23.90
CA GLY A 453 -17.47 -23.62 -25.36
C GLY A 453 -16.35 -22.79 -25.98
N GLY A 454 -16.05 -21.62 -25.41
CA GLY A 454 -14.96 -20.76 -25.87
C GLY A 454 -13.60 -21.46 -25.76
N LEU A 455 -13.28 -21.96 -24.58
CA LEU A 455 -12.01 -22.67 -24.35
C LEU A 455 -11.85 -23.91 -25.25
N ALA A 456 -12.87 -24.75 -25.35
CA ALA A 456 -12.82 -25.96 -26.18
C ALA A 456 -12.72 -25.61 -27.66
N GLY A 457 -13.57 -24.70 -28.16
CA GLY A 457 -13.55 -24.28 -29.57
C GLY A 457 -12.24 -23.62 -29.95
N GLY A 458 -11.77 -22.64 -29.13
CA GLY A 458 -10.51 -21.96 -29.38
C GLY A 458 -9.31 -22.95 -29.36
N PHE A 459 -9.29 -23.88 -28.41
CA PHE A 459 -8.24 -24.88 -28.32
C PHE A 459 -8.22 -25.85 -29.52
N LEU A 460 -9.38 -26.30 -29.97
CA LEU A 460 -9.49 -27.20 -31.14
C LEU A 460 -9.01 -26.50 -32.41
N VAL A 461 -9.39 -25.23 -32.60
CA VAL A 461 -8.92 -24.42 -33.73
C VAL A 461 -7.43 -24.17 -33.67
N TRP A 462 -6.88 -23.83 -32.46
CA TRP A 462 -5.45 -23.68 -32.25
C TRP A 462 -4.69 -24.98 -32.57
N ALA A 463 -5.17 -26.10 -32.06
CA ALA A 463 -4.54 -27.38 -32.32
C ALA A 463 -4.53 -27.73 -33.80
N TYR A 464 -5.63 -27.44 -34.49
CA TYR A 464 -5.79 -27.67 -35.94
C TYR A 464 -4.91 -26.75 -36.80
N THR A 465 -4.85 -25.46 -36.49
CA THR A 465 -4.20 -24.43 -37.32
C THR A 465 -2.74 -24.18 -37.00
N LEU A 466 -2.26 -24.61 -35.82
CA LEU A 466 -0.89 -24.35 -35.38
C LEU A 466 -0.13 -25.61 -34.88
N MET A 467 -0.74 -26.37 -33.95
CA MET A 467 -0.06 -27.54 -33.37
C MET A 467 0.09 -28.68 -34.40
N LEU A 468 -1.00 -29.03 -35.09
CA LEU A 468 -0.99 -30.09 -36.07
C LEU A 468 -0.07 -29.80 -37.29
N PRO A 469 -0.05 -28.57 -37.85
CA PRO A 469 0.95 -28.20 -38.86
C PRO A 469 2.38 -28.31 -38.36
N SER A 470 2.63 -27.99 -37.09
CA SER A 470 3.95 -28.16 -36.49
C SER A 470 4.42 -29.62 -36.50
N VAL A 471 3.54 -30.53 -36.17
CA VAL A 471 3.83 -31.97 -36.20
C VAL A 471 3.98 -32.47 -37.64
N ALA A 472 3.17 -31.99 -38.59
CA ALA A 472 3.27 -32.33 -39.99
C ALA A 472 4.61 -31.93 -40.61
N LYS A 473 5.07 -30.69 -40.37
CA LYS A 473 6.38 -30.21 -40.83
C LYS A 473 7.57 -30.98 -40.23
N SER A 474 7.37 -31.74 -39.17
CA SER A 474 8.38 -32.66 -38.62
C SER A 474 8.40 -34.04 -39.32
N GLY A 475 7.66 -34.21 -40.40
CA GLY A 475 7.65 -35.42 -41.21
C GLY A 475 6.74 -36.58 -40.72
N TRP A 476 5.92 -36.30 -39.71
CA TRP A 476 5.02 -37.33 -39.14
C TRP A 476 3.65 -37.43 -39.85
N ILE A 477 3.30 -36.37 -40.58
CA ILE A 477 2.06 -36.29 -41.35
C ILE A 477 2.41 -35.78 -42.75
N ASP A 478 1.72 -36.27 -43.78
CA ASP A 478 1.95 -35.88 -45.15
C ASP A 478 1.73 -34.37 -45.36
N ASP A 479 2.67 -33.68 -46.02
CA ASP A 479 2.62 -32.28 -46.37
C ASP A 479 1.40 -31.90 -47.24
N ALA A 480 0.85 -32.86 -47.98
CA ALA A 480 -0.39 -32.69 -48.74
C ALA A 480 -1.57 -32.20 -47.86
N PHE A 481 -1.60 -32.60 -46.59
CA PHE A 481 -2.56 -32.10 -45.60
C PHE A 481 -2.47 -30.59 -45.40
N LEU A 482 -1.28 -29.99 -45.38
CA LEU A 482 -1.07 -28.56 -45.17
C LEU A 482 -1.52 -27.74 -46.35
N THR A 483 -1.32 -28.25 -47.59
CA THR A 483 -1.59 -27.52 -48.83
C THR A 483 -3.02 -27.71 -49.35
N HIS A 484 -3.54 -28.90 -49.30
CA HIS A 484 -4.85 -29.30 -49.88
C HIS A 484 -5.95 -29.46 -48.82
N GLY A 485 -5.59 -29.44 -47.53
CA GLY A 485 -6.54 -29.67 -46.44
C GLY A 485 -6.98 -31.16 -46.31
N PRO A 486 -7.72 -31.47 -45.21
CA PRO A 486 -8.28 -32.80 -45.06
C PRO A 486 -9.27 -33.15 -46.15
N PHE A 487 -9.22 -34.37 -46.66
CA PHE A 487 -10.08 -34.86 -47.72
C PHE A 487 -9.98 -34.07 -49.06
N GLY A 488 -8.88 -33.31 -49.28
CA GLY A 488 -8.69 -32.49 -50.45
C GLY A 488 -9.52 -31.19 -50.51
N ILE A 489 -10.13 -30.81 -49.38
CA ILE A 489 -10.93 -29.59 -49.29
C ILE A 489 -9.99 -28.40 -48.94
N THR A 490 -9.60 -27.64 -49.96
CA THR A 490 -8.65 -26.52 -49.82
C THR A 490 -9.12 -25.39 -48.84
N ALA A 491 -10.44 -25.21 -48.71
CA ALA A 491 -11.02 -24.28 -47.76
C ALA A 491 -10.74 -24.67 -46.28
N LEU A 492 -10.39 -25.93 -46.03
CA LEU A 492 -10.02 -26.44 -44.73
C LEU A 492 -8.49 -26.55 -44.55
N ALA A 493 -7.69 -26.05 -45.47
CA ALA A 493 -6.24 -26.06 -45.32
C ALA A 493 -5.83 -25.32 -44.03
N PRO A 494 -5.06 -25.97 -43.11
CA PRO A 494 -4.82 -25.43 -41.74
C PRO A 494 -4.14 -24.06 -41.72
N GLU A 495 -3.27 -23.79 -42.67
CA GLU A 495 -2.52 -22.54 -42.77
C GLU A 495 -3.25 -21.47 -43.62
N ARG A 496 -4.40 -21.80 -44.26
CA ARG A 496 -5.22 -20.90 -45.10
C ARG A 496 -6.71 -21.16 -44.93
N LEU A 497 -7.15 -21.32 -43.70
CA LEU A 497 -8.53 -21.68 -43.37
C LEU A 497 -9.52 -20.68 -43.99
N PHE A 498 -10.53 -21.19 -44.66
CA PHE A 498 -11.54 -20.45 -45.45
C PHE A 498 -10.95 -19.49 -46.49
N GLY A 499 -9.76 -19.80 -47.02
CA GLY A 499 -9.12 -19.00 -48.06
C GLY A 499 -8.42 -17.73 -47.59
N LEU A 500 -8.29 -17.52 -46.26
CA LEU A 500 -7.59 -16.37 -45.70
C LEU A 500 -6.08 -16.55 -45.92
N ALA A 501 -5.55 -15.86 -46.94
CA ALA A 501 -4.15 -15.83 -47.32
C ALA A 501 -3.50 -14.47 -46.97
N GLY A 502 -2.18 -14.43 -46.83
CA GLY A 502 -1.43 -13.19 -46.59
C GLY A 502 -1.07 -12.92 -45.14
N LEU A 503 -1.58 -13.72 -44.19
CA LEU A 503 -1.11 -13.73 -42.82
C LEU A 503 -0.03 -14.82 -42.63
N ASP A 504 0.93 -14.56 -41.77
CA ASP A 504 1.83 -15.61 -41.28
C ASP A 504 1.06 -16.67 -40.47
N ASN A 505 1.57 -17.89 -40.39
CA ASN A 505 0.90 -19.00 -39.73
C ASN A 505 0.46 -18.70 -38.31
N LEU A 506 1.28 -17.97 -37.54
CA LEU A 506 0.96 -17.61 -36.16
C LEU A 506 -0.21 -16.62 -36.08
N SER A 507 -0.18 -15.58 -36.93
CA SER A 507 -1.24 -14.57 -36.99
C SER A 507 -2.55 -15.17 -37.47
N HIS A 508 -2.50 -16.05 -38.48
CA HIS A 508 -3.62 -16.78 -38.97
C HIS A 508 -4.26 -17.68 -37.90
N ALA A 509 -3.44 -18.49 -37.20
CA ALA A 509 -3.90 -19.37 -36.15
C ALA A 509 -4.49 -18.62 -34.96
N LEU A 510 -3.84 -17.53 -34.54
CA LEU A 510 -4.33 -16.70 -33.43
C LEU A 510 -5.66 -16.01 -33.79
N PHE A 511 -5.76 -15.49 -35.00
CA PHE A 511 -6.99 -14.86 -35.48
C PHE A 511 -8.19 -15.81 -35.40
N TRP A 512 -8.08 -16.97 -36.00
CA TRP A 512 -9.21 -17.94 -36.05
C TRP A 512 -9.50 -18.52 -34.65
N SER A 513 -8.48 -18.91 -33.90
CA SER A 513 -8.69 -19.53 -32.60
C SER A 513 -9.30 -18.58 -31.58
N LEU A 514 -8.84 -17.33 -31.52
CA LEU A 514 -9.45 -16.31 -30.65
C LEU A 514 -10.84 -15.88 -31.13
N THR A 515 -11.05 -15.77 -32.44
CA THR A 515 -12.38 -15.42 -32.98
C THR A 515 -13.41 -16.46 -32.60
N VAL A 516 -13.11 -17.75 -32.81
CA VAL A 516 -14.01 -18.85 -32.42
C VAL A 516 -14.21 -18.90 -30.91
N ASN A 517 -13.12 -18.72 -30.14
CA ASN A 517 -13.18 -18.70 -28.70
C ASN A 517 -14.12 -17.58 -28.20
N VAL A 518 -13.90 -16.33 -28.63
CA VAL A 518 -14.72 -15.18 -28.23
C VAL A 518 -16.17 -15.33 -28.69
N ALA A 519 -16.37 -15.78 -29.92
CA ALA A 519 -17.72 -15.96 -30.47
C ALA A 519 -18.53 -17.01 -29.67
N LEU A 520 -17.92 -18.15 -29.36
CA LEU A 520 -18.56 -19.19 -28.54
C LEU A 520 -18.72 -18.73 -27.07
N TYR A 521 -17.71 -18.06 -26.51
CA TYR A 521 -17.79 -17.56 -25.15
C TYR A 521 -18.94 -16.57 -24.97
N VAL A 522 -19.01 -15.56 -25.84
CA VAL A 522 -20.04 -14.54 -25.79
C VAL A 522 -21.41 -15.11 -26.20
N GLY A 523 -21.48 -15.82 -27.33
CA GLY A 523 -22.72 -16.34 -27.83
C GLY A 523 -23.42 -17.31 -26.88
N LEU A 524 -22.68 -18.27 -26.31
CA LEU A 524 -23.24 -19.21 -25.33
C LEU A 524 -23.57 -18.55 -23.98
N SER A 525 -22.83 -17.49 -23.61
CA SER A 525 -23.15 -16.75 -22.39
C SER A 525 -24.41 -15.90 -22.53
N LEU A 526 -24.65 -15.31 -23.70
CA LEU A 526 -25.91 -14.59 -23.99
C LEU A 526 -27.10 -15.51 -24.14
N TRP A 527 -26.87 -16.73 -24.70
CA TRP A 527 -27.94 -17.69 -24.91
C TRP A 527 -28.42 -18.37 -23.60
N ARG A 528 -27.56 -18.53 -22.63
CA ARG A 528 -27.84 -19.29 -21.40
C ARG A 528 -27.69 -18.43 -20.17
N ALA A 529 -28.75 -18.28 -19.39
CA ALA A 529 -28.71 -17.57 -18.14
C ALA A 529 -27.75 -18.22 -17.12
N PRO A 530 -27.01 -17.45 -16.32
CA PRO A 530 -26.16 -18.00 -15.29
C PRO A 530 -26.99 -18.68 -14.19
N SER A 531 -26.49 -19.80 -13.69
CA SER A 531 -27.05 -20.45 -12.50
C SER A 531 -26.81 -19.59 -11.25
N GLY A 532 -27.54 -19.83 -10.16
CA GLY A 532 -27.36 -19.12 -8.89
C GLY A 532 -25.92 -19.17 -8.38
N ARG A 533 -25.21 -20.30 -8.56
CA ARG A 533 -23.79 -20.42 -8.21
C ARG A 533 -22.88 -19.57 -9.10
N GLU A 534 -23.11 -19.53 -10.40
CA GLU A 534 -22.33 -18.69 -11.31
C GLU A 534 -22.55 -17.21 -11.01
N ALA A 535 -23.80 -16.82 -10.72
CA ALA A 535 -24.15 -15.46 -10.34
C ALA A 535 -23.48 -15.05 -9.02
N SER A 536 -23.48 -15.91 -7.99
CA SER A 536 -22.82 -15.62 -6.72
C SER A 536 -21.31 -15.44 -6.89
N GLN A 537 -20.65 -16.33 -7.64
CA GLN A 537 -19.21 -16.20 -7.92
C GLN A 537 -18.90 -14.98 -8.79
N ALA A 538 -19.78 -14.63 -9.75
CA ALA A 538 -19.65 -13.43 -10.57
C ALA A 538 -19.57 -12.16 -9.72
N LEU A 539 -20.48 -12.02 -8.77
CA LEU A 539 -20.51 -10.88 -7.86
C LEU A 539 -19.24 -10.80 -6.98
N LEU A 540 -18.77 -11.97 -6.52
CA LEU A 540 -17.55 -12.06 -5.72
C LEU A 540 -16.30 -11.61 -6.52
N PHE A 541 -16.21 -11.94 -7.79
CA PHE A 541 -15.06 -11.61 -8.66
C PHE A 541 -15.13 -10.18 -9.21
N VAL A 542 -16.31 -9.78 -9.72
CA VAL A 542 -16.46 -8.46 -10.37
C VAL A 542 -16.33 -7.33 -9.34
N ASP A 543 -16.93 -7.49 -8.15
CA ASP A 543 -17.03 -6.45 -7.12
C ASP A 543 -15.98 -6.59 -5.99
N VAL A 544 -14.88 -7.30 -6.24
CA VAL A 544 -13.86 -7.60 -5.23
C VAL A 544 -13.27 -6.36 -4.55
N PHE A 545 -13.16 -5.22 -5.24
CA PHE A 545 -12.66 -3.97 -4.67
C PHE A 545 -13.71 -3.24 -3.81
N ALA A 546 -14.97 -3.29 -4.20
CA ALA A 546 -16.04 -2.66 -3.43
C ALA A 546 -16.18 -3.26 -2.02
N ARG A 547 -15.76 -4.51 -1.84
CA ARG A 547 -15.76 -5.23 -0.57
C ARG A 547 -14.52 -4.99 0.27
N GLY A 548 -13.36 -4.85 -0.35
CA GLY A 548 -12.08 -4.64 0.35
C GLY A 548 -11.94 -3.26 1.03
N GLN A 549 -12.75 -2.28 0.69
CA GLN A 549 -12.78 -0.98 1.37
C GLN A 549 -13.53 -1.03 2.72
N ALA A 550 -14.34 -2.07 2.94
CA ALA A 550 -15.10 -2.24 4.18
C ALA A 550 -14.39 -3.09 5.26
N THR A 551 -13.18 -3.60 4.99
CA THR A 551 -12.41 -4.44 5.94
C THR A 551 -11.65 -3.63 7.00
N GLY A 552 -11.91 -2.32 7.14
CA GLY A 552 -11.46 -1.51 8.28
C GLY A 552 -12.29 -1.73 9.54
N THR A 553 -13.50 -2.28 9.41
CA THR A 553 -14.40 -2.58 10.52
C THR A 553 -14.53 -4.10 10.69
N ALA A 554 -13.99 -4.60 11.77
CA ALA A 554 -14.21 -5.95 12.24
C ALA A 554 -15.72 -6.16 12.51
N GLY A 555 -16.47 -6.69 11.54
CA GLY A 555 -17.87 -7.01 11.78
C GLY A 555 -18.78 -7.17 10.56
N ALA A 556 -18.47 -6.58 9.39
CA ALA A 556 -19.28 -6.81 8.20
C ALA A 556 -18.88 -8.14 7.55
N ALA A 557 -19.55 -9.22 7.92
CA ALA A 557 -19.32 -10.54 7.35
C ALA A 557 -19.61 -10.54 5.85
N ASP A 558 -18.65 -11.06 5.05
CA ASP A 558 -18.87 -11.34 3.62
C ASP A 558 -20.12 -12.24 3.46
N PRO A 559 -20.97 -11.98 2.45
CA PRO A 559 -22.11 -12.82 2.22
C PRO A 559 -21.66 -14.24 1.86
N VAL A 560 -22.15 -15.22 2.61
CA VAL A 560 -21.86 -16.64 2.37
C VAL A 560 -22.99 -17.24 1.55
N PHE A 561 -22.67 -17.65 0.31
CA PHE A 561 -23.62 -18.24 -0.60
C PHE A 561 -23.64 -19.78 -0.46
N TRP A 562 -24.11 -20.23 0.70
CA TRP A 562 -24.27 -21.65 0.98
C TRP A 562 -25.57 -21.88 1.79
N ARG A 563 -26.38 -22.84 1.36
CA ARG A 563 -27.54 -23.36 2.10
C ARG A 563 -27.44 -24.86 2.18
N GLY A 564 -27.76 -25.42 3.33
CA GLY A 564 -27.73 -26.86 3.53
C GLY A 564 -27.49 -27.26 4.98
N ARG A 565 -27.19 -28.52 5.21
CA ARG A 565 -26.88 -29.12 6.52
C ARG A 565 -25.53 -29.81 6.48
N ALA A 566 -24.71 -29.53 7.49
CA ALA A 566 -23.44 -30.23 7.68
C ALA A 566 -23.29 -30.61 9.16
N ARG A 567 -22.62 -31.73 9.41
CA ARG A 567 -22.28 -32.14 10.79
C ARG A 567 -20.89 -31.59 11.12
N PRO A 568 -20.72 -30.87 12.22
CA PRO A 568 -19.42 -30.34 12.62
C PRO A 568 -18.31 -31.40 12.72
N ALA A 569 -18.68 -32.63 13.21
CA ALA A 569 -17.76 -33.72 13.35
C ALA A 569 -17.21 -34.19 11.99
N ASP A 570 -18.05 -34.27 10.95
CA ASP A 570 -17.67 -34.72 9.61
C ASP A 570 -16.78 -33.67 8.92
N LEU A 571 -17.09 -32.39 9.10
CA LEU A 571 -16.25 -31.29 8.63
C LEU A 571 -14.89 -31.22 9.35
N MET A 572 -14.88 -31.46 10.67
CA MET A 572 -13.64 -31.54 11.46
C MET A 572 -12.78 -32.74 11.02
N ALA A 573 -13.38 -33.90 10.79
CA ALA A 573 -12.70 -35.07 10.30
C ALA A 573 -12.09 -34.83 8.91
N LEU A 574 -12.86 -34.23 8.00
CA LEU A 574 -12.39 -33.86 6.66
C LEU A 574 -11.22 -32.85 6.73
N ALA A 575 -11.37 -31.79 7.51
CA ALA A 575 -10.33 -30.79 7.68
C ALA A 575 -9.05 -31.37 8.32
N SER A 576 -9.18 -32.21 9.34
CA SER A 576 -8.05 -32.87 10.02
C SER A 576 -7.25 -33.80 9.10
N ARG A 577 -7.91 -34.47 8.14
CA ARG A 577 -7.26 -35.38 7.19
C ARG A 577 -6.42 -34.68 6.12
N LEU A 578 -6.76 -33.42 5.78
CA LEU A 578 -6.12 -32.69 4.70
C LEU A 578 -5.22 -31.57 5.19
N LEU A 579 -5.60 -30.90 6.28
CA LEU A 579 -4.87 -29.77 6.85
C LEU A 579 -4.06 -30.14 8.09
N GLY A 580 -4.28 -31.35 8.62
CA GLY A 580 -3.76 -31.74 9.91
C GLY A 580 -4.67 -31.39 11.10
N PRO A 581 -4.54 -32.09 12.24
CA PRO A 581 -5.45 -31.90 13.38
C PRO A 581 -5.33 -30.54 14.04
N ASP A 582 -4.15 -29.94 14.03
CA ASP A 582 -3.92 -28.63 14.65
C ASP A 582 -4.56 -27.49 13.86
N ALA A 583 -4.37 -27.47 12.54
CA ALA A 583 -4.99 -26.49 11.65
C ALA A 583 -6.52 -26.62 11.65
N ALA A 584 -7.03 -27.84 11.69
CA ALA A 584 -8.48 -28.07 11.79
C ALA A 584 -9.03 -27.50 13.12
N ARG A 585 -8.39 -27.82 14.26
CA ARG A 585 -8.78 -27.24 15.58
C ARG A 585 -8.76 -25.71 15.58
N GLN A 586 -7.77 -25.11 14.96
CA GLN A 586 -7.67 -23.64 14.87
C GLN A 586 -8.85 -23.05 14.10
N ILE A 587 -9.25 -23.61 12.94
CA ILE A 587 -10.39 -23.12 12.14
C ILE A 587 -11.68 -23.13 12.98
N PHE A 588 -11.91 -24.21 13.71
CA PHE A 588 -13.10 -24.35 14.55
C PHE A 588 -13.06 -23.43 15.78
N ALA A 589 -11.89 -23.24 16.39
CA ALA A 589 -11.69 -22.30 17.50
C ALA A 589 -11.91 -20.83 17.06
N GLU A 590 -11.37 -20.46 15.89
CA GLU A 590 -11.60 -19.13 15.29
C GLU A 590 -13.09 -18.89 15.02
N HIS A 591 -13.81 -19.91 14.52
CA HIS A 591 -15.24 -19.81 14.25
C HIS A 591 -16.05 -19.72 15.56
N ALA A 592 -15.72 -20.52 16.57
CA ALA A 592 -16.35 -20.49 17.88
C ALA A 592 -16.18 -19.13 18.58
N HIS A 593 -14.98 -18.56 18.50
CA HIS A 593 -14.70 -17.22 19.04
C HIS A 593 -15.53 -16.12 18.34
N GLU A 594 -15.61 -16.16 16.99
CA GLU A 594 -16.41 -15.22 16.21
C GLU A 594 -17.92 -15.36 16.45
N SER A 595 -18.39 -16.58 16.74
CA SER A 595 -19.81 -16.88 17.01
C SER A 595 -20.20 -16.70 18.48
N GLY A 596 -19.24 -16.38 19.36
CA GLY A 596 -19.46 -16.24 20.79
C GLY A 596 -19.84 -17.55 21.51
N VAL A 597 -19.55 -18.71 20.92
CA VAL A 597 -19.89 -20.05 21.45
C VAL A 597 -18.62 -20.71 22.01
N ALA A 598 -18.73 -21.36 23.17
CA ALA A 598 -17.60 -22.09 23.75
C ALA A 598 -17.22 -23.31 22.89
N VAL A 599 -15.94 -23.54 22.68
CA VAL A 599 -15.41 -24.70 21.95
C VAL A 599 -15.78 -25.99 22.73
N GLY A 600 -16.72 -26.79 22.22
CA GLY A 600 -17.01 -28.12 22.78
C GLY A 600 -18.47 -28.46 23.03
N THR A 601 -19.41 -27.54 23.05
CA THR A 601 -20.84 -27.80 23.23
C THR A 601 -21.64 -27.08 22.15
N ASP A 602 -22.41 -27.79 21.34
CA ASP A 602 -23.38 -27.23 20.38
C ASP A 602 -22.88 -26.28 19.26
N LEU A 603 -21.63 -26.48 18.78
CA LEU A 603 -21.20 -25.79 17.57
C LEU A 603 -22.07 -26.28 16.40
N THR A 604 -22.99 -25.47 15.90
CA THR A 604 -23.73 -25.78 14.68
C THR A 604 -22.84 -25.49 13.46
N ALA A 605 -22.78 -26.41 12.51
CA ALA A 605 -22.10 -26.13 11.24
C ALA A 605 -22.98 -25.22 10.39
N ASP A 606 -22.84 -23.91 10.64
CA ASP A 606 -23.49 -22.87 9.85
C ASP A 606 -22.79 -22.68 8.50
N ALA A 607 -23.41 -21.90 7.63
CA ALA A 607 -22.87 -21.59 6.31
C ALA A 607 -21.44 -20.99 6.37
N ARG A 608 -21.12 -20.23 7.41
CA ARG A 608 -19.81 -19.58 7.59
C ARG A 608 -18.71 -20.61 7.91
N LEU A 609 -18.99 -21.58 8.77
CA LEU A 609 -18.04 -22.64 9.08
C LEU A 609 -17.74 -23.48 7.85
N VAL A 610 -18.78 -23.85 7.08
CA VAL A 610 -18.63 -24.62 5.84
C VAL A 610 -17.77 -23.84 4.83
N ASP A 611 -18.04 -22.56 4.60
CA ASP A 611 -17.25 -21.71 3.70
C ASP A 611 -15.81 -21.53 4.18
N LYS A 612 -15.57 -21.36 5.50
CA LYS A 612 -14.22 -21.30 6.09
C LYS A 612 -13.43 -22.59 5.83
N VAL A 613 -14.04 -23.74 6.07
CA VAL A 613 -13.42 -25.04 5.81
C VAL A 613 -13.15 -25.21 4.32
N GLU A 614 -14.14 -24.92 3.46
CA GLU A 614 -13.98 -25.02 2.00
C GLU A 614 -12.84 -24.13 1.49
N ARG A 615 -12.74 -22.86 1.93
CA ARG A 615 -11.64 -21.93 1.54
C ARG A 615 -10.27 -22.42 2.03
N ARG A 616 -10.17 -22.99 3.22
CA ARG A 616 -8.90 -23.55 3.72
C ARG A 616 -8.49 -24.79 2.92
N LEU A 617 -9.41 -25.66 2.59
CA LEU A 617 -9.18 -26.82 1.74
C LEU A 617 -8.83 -26.43 0.30
N ALA A 618 -9.46 -25.39 -0.24
CA ALA A 618 -9.17 -24.89 -1.59
C ALA A 618 -7.70 -24.49 -1.77
N GLY A 619 -7.07 -23.94 -0.75
CA GLY A 619 -5.64 -23.61 -0.78
C GLY A 619 -4.71 -24.85 -0.89
N VAL A 620 -5.17 -26.07 -0.63
CA VAL A 620 -4.37 -27.31 -0.72
C VAL A 620 -4.71 -28.11 -1.96
N VAL A 621 -6.01 -28.28 -2.23
CA VAL A 621 -6.50 -29.20 -3.29
C VAL A 621 -7.21 -28.48 -4.45
N GLY A 622 -7.20 -27.13 -4.46
CA GLY A 622 -7.93 -26.31 -5.42
C GLY A 622 -9.41 -26.19 -5.08
N SER A 623 -10.05 -25.12 -5.58
CA SER A 623 -11.45 -24.80 -5.23
C SER A 623 -12.46 -25.84 -5.72
N ALA A 624 -12.23 -26.39 -6.91
CA ALA A 624 -13.11 -27.41 -7.49
C ALA A 624 -13.08 -28.71 -6.69
N SER A 625 -11.91 -29.20 -6.29
CA SER A 625 -11.74 -30.41 -5.48
C SER A 625 -12.20 -30.21 -4.05
N ALA A 626 -11.90 -29.05 -3.43
CA ALA A 626 -12.38 -28.71 -2.09
C ALA A 626 -13.91 -28.73 -2.02
N ARG A 627 -14.55 -28.20 -3.05
CA ARG A 627 -16.00 -28.22 -3.18
C ARG A 627 -16.57 -29.63 -3.24
N VAL A 628 -15.96 -30.52 -4.05
CA VAL A 628 -16.41 -31.95 -4.14
C VAL A 628 -16.26 -32.65 -2.80
N LEU A 629 -15.17 -32.35 -2.07
CA LEU A 629 -14.91 -32.94 -0.75
C LEU A 629 -15.93 -32.45 0.29
N VAL A 630 -16.22 -31.18 0.33
CA VAL A 630 -17.22 -30.61 1.24
C VAL A 630 -18.62 -31.12 0.90
N ALA A 631 -18.98 -31.19 -0.38
CA ALA A 631 -20.27 -31.74 -0.83
C ALA A 631 -20.44 -33.27 -0.51
N ALA A 632 -19.36 -34.00 -0.23
CA ALA A 632 -19.44 -35.39 0.20
C ALA A 632 -19.81 -35.54 1.69
N VAL A 633 -19.63 -34.53 2.51
CA VAL A 633 -19.89 -34.50 3.97
C VAL A 633 -20.97 -33.48 4.40
N ALA A 634 -21.41 -32.64 3.46
CA ALA A 634 -22.46 -31.64 3.67
C ALA A 634 -23.57 -31.79 2.62
N GLU A 635 -24.81 -31.79 3.08
CA GLU A 635 -26.00 -31.79 2.20
C GLU A 635 -26.27 -30.34 1.78
N GLU A 636 -26.00 -30.02 0.51
CA GLU A 636 -26.20 -28.69 -0.04
C GLU A 636 -27.53 -28.58 -0.79
N GLU A 637 -28.28 -27.54 -0.50
CA GLU A 637 -29.48 -27.17 -1.24
C GLU A 637 -29.09 -26.27 -2.44
N PRO A 638 -29.65 -26.51 -3.64
CA PRO A 638 -29.37 -25.70 -4.82
C PRO A 638 -29.91 -24.29 -4.64
N LEU A 639 -29.03 -23.30 -4.70
CA LEU A 639 -29.39 -21.88 -4.66
C LEU A 639 -30.00 -21.44 -6.01
N SER A 640 -31.17 -20.82 -5.97
CA SER A 640 -31.74 -20.11 -7.10
C SER A 640 -31.11 -18.71 -7.26
N PRO A 641 -31.22 -18.08 -8.42
CA PRO A 641 -30.81 -16.67 -8.60
C PRO A 641 -31.53 -15.70 -7.64
N ALA A 642 -32.77 -16.02 -7.28
CA ALA A 642 -33.56 -15.24 -6.32
C ALA A 642 -32.98 -15.32 -4.91
N ASP A 643 -32.57 -16.53 -4.46
CA ASP A 643 -31.91 -16.71 -3.15
C ASP A 643 -30.58 -15.94 -3.06
N VAL A 644 -29.85 -15.87 -4.16
CA VAL A 644 -28.60 -15.07 -4.23
C VAL A 644 -28.88 -13.60 -4.05
N MET A 645 -29.97 -13.10 -4.67
CA MET A 645 -30.37 -11.70 -4.51
C MET A 645 -30.87 -11.39 -3.10
N GLU A 646 -31.57 -12.33 -2.46
CA GLU A 646 -32.03 -12.22 -1.08
C GLU A 646 -30.84 -12.10 -0.11
N ILE A 647 -29.86 -13.03 -0.22
CA ILE A 647 -28.63 -13.01 0.59
C ILE A 647 -27.86 -11.68 0.39
N LEU A 648 -27.82 -11.18 -0.85
CA LEU A 648 -27.16 -9.90 -1.15
C LEU A 648 -27.90 -8.72 -0.53
N ASN A 649 -29.22 -8.70 -0.57
CA ASN A 649 -30.02 -7.65 0.03
C ASN A 649 -29.84 -7.63 1.56
N GLU A 650 -29.86 -8.80 2.21
CA GLU A 650 -29.56 -8.92 3.63
C GLU A 650 -28.15 -8.42 3.96
N ALA A 651 -27.14 -8.87 3.21
CA ALA A 651 -25.76 -8.44 3.40
C ALA A 651 -25.60 -6.93 3.15
N SER A 652 -26.31 -6.38 2.17
CA SER A 652 -26.31 -4.93 1.88
C SER A 652 -26.95 -4.14 3.02
N GLN A 653 -28.08 -4.61 3.54
CA GLN A 653 -28.75 -3.97 4.69
C GLN A 653 -27.88 -4.00 5.94
N LEU A 654 -27.29 -5.17 6.26
CA LEU A 654 -26.34 -5.30 7.38
C LEU A 654 -25.16 -4.35 7.23
N ARG A 655 -24.66 -4.18 6.01
CA ARG A 655 -23.56 -3.25 5.71
C ARG A 655 -23.96 -1.79 5.93
N VAL A 656 -25.16 -1.39 5.49
CA VAL A 656 -25.68 -0.03 5.73
C VAL A 656 -25.84 0.21 7.24
N TYR A 657 -26.35 -0.77 7.98
CA TYR A 657 -26.44 -0.68 9.44
C TYR A 657 -25.06 -0.60 10.11
N ALA A 658 -24.09 -1.39 9.66
CA ALA A 658 -22.72 -1.36 10.20
C ALA A 658 -22.04 -0.01 9.97
N LEU A 659 -22.15 0.56 8.77
CA LEU A 659 -21.62 1.89 8.46
C LEU A 659 -22.30 3.00 9.27
N ALA A 660 -23.64 2.92 9.43
CA ALA A 660 -24.38 3.88 10.25
C ALA A 660 -24.00 3.76 11.74
N LEU A 661 -23.72 2.55 12.22
CA LEU A 661 -23.25 2.31 13.58
C LEU A 661 -21.86 2.86 13.82
N GLU A 662 -20.96 2.68 12.85
CA GLU A 662 -19.59 3.21 12.89
C GLU A 662 -19.58 4.75 12.88
N GLU A 663 -20.40 5.37 12.05
CA GLU A 663 -20.59 6.82 12.02
C GLU A 663 -21.13 7.35 13.34
N LYS A 664 -22.11 6.66 13.93
CA LYS A 664 -22.63 7.00 15.26
C LYS A 664 -21.59 6.79 16.37
N SER A 665 -20.82 5.70 16.31
CA SER A 665 -19.75 5.44 17.28
C SER A 665 -18.68 6.55 17.23
N ARG A 666 -18.26 6.92 16.03
CA ARG A 666 -17.30 8.02 15.82
C ARG A 666 -17.86 9.37 16.30
N SER A 667 -19.12 9.63 16.03
CA SER A 667 -19.82 10.84 16.52
C SER A 667 -19.88 10.88 18.05
N LEU A 668 -20.15 9.72 18.69
CA LEU A 668 -20.13 9.59 20.15
C LEU A 668 -18.73 9.78 20.75
N GLU A 669 -17.69 9.27 20.10
CA GLU A 669 -16.29 9.50 20.55
C GLU A 669 -15.91 10.98 20.50
N ILE A 670 -16.29 11.68 19.43
CA ILE A 670 -16.06 13.13 19.30
C ILE A 670 -16.83 13.88 20.40
N ALA A 671 -18.12 13.62 20.56
CA ALA A 671 -18.94 14.27 21.58
C ALA A 671 -18.44 13.98 23.02
N SER A 672 -17.96 12.76 23.28
CA SER A 672 -17.35 12.40 24.58
C SER A 672 -16.03 13.15 24.83
N ALA A 673 -15.21 13.33 23.80
CA ALA A 673 -13.96 14.09 23.90
C ALA A 673 -14.25 15.59 24.15
N GLU A 674 -15.22 16.17 23.45
CA GLU A 674 -15.67 17.55 23.65
C GLU A 674 -16.24 17.78 25.06
N LEU A 675 -17.07 16.84 25.53
CA LEU A 675 -17.62 16.90 26.89
C LEU A 675 -16.52 16.79 27.96
N SER A 676 -15.53 15.94 27.75
CA SER A 676 -14.38 15.82 28.65
C SER A 676 -13.55 17.11 28.70
N ALA A 677 -13.31 17.72 27.54
CA ALA A 677 -12.60 19.00 27.45
C ALA A 677 -13.37 20.14 28.15
N ALA A 678 -14.69 20.23 27.91
CA ALA A 678 -15.55 21.21 28.58
C ALA A 678 -15.58 21.02 30.10
N ASN A 679 -15.67 19.78 30.57
CA ASN A 679 -15.57 19.46 32.00
C ASN A 679 -14.22 19.86 32.62
N ALA A 680 -13.13 19.66 31.92
CA ALA A 680 -11.80 20.09 32.38
C ALA A 680 -11.72 21.62 32.50
N GLN A 681 -12.26 22.36 31.53
CA GLN A 681 -12.33 23.81 31.56
C GLN A 681 -13.17 24.33 32.73
N LEU A 682 -14.35 23.73 32.96
CA LEU A 682 -15.23 24.06 34.09
C LEU A 682 -14.54 23.85 35.43
N ARG A 683 -13.80 22.77 35.61
CA ARG A 683 -13.03 22.52 36.83
C ARG A 683 -11.97 23.59 37.09
N THR A 684 -11.22 23.95 36.04
CA THR A 684 -10.20 25.00 36.16
C THR A 684 -10.82 26.36 36.54
N LEU A 685 -11.96 26.68 35.96
CA LEU A 685 -12.69 27.92 36.32
C LEU A 685 -13.22 27.91 37.76
N ASP A 686 -13.68 26.75 38.25
CA ASP A 686 -14.17 26.59 39.61
C ASP A 686 -13.02 26.69 40.63
N GLU A 687 -11.85 26.10 40.35
CA GLU A 687 -10.65 26.25 41.15
C GLU A 687 -10.19 27.71 41.25
N LEU A 688 -10.14 28.45 40.14
CA LEU A 688 -9.77 29.88 40.13
C LEU A 688 -10.75 30.74 40.94
N LYS A 689 -12.04 30.42 40.89
CA LYS A 689 -13.07 31.11 41.67
C LYS A 689 -12.89 30.82 43.18
N ASP A 690 -12.62 29.60 43.57
CA ASP A 690 -12.41 29.23 44.99
C ASP A 690 -11.16 29.87 45.55
N ASP A 691 -10.07 29.92 44.80
CA ASP A 691 -8.84 30.64 45.21
C ASP A 691 -9.08 32.14 45.41
N PHE A 692 -9.87 32.77 44.51
CA PHE A 692 -10.26 34.17 44.66
C PHE A 692 -11.06 34.39 45.94
N VAL A 693 -12.10 33.58 46.19
CA VAL A 693 -12.95 33.72 47.39
C VAL A 693 -12.13 33.50 48.69
N SER A 694 -11.22 32.52 48.69
CA SER A 694 -10.31 32.27 49.80
C SER A 694 -9.43 33.46 50.12
N SER A 695 -8.79 34.05 49.11
CA SER A 695 -7.89 35.21 49.24
C SER A 695 -8.62 36.43 49.79
N VAL A 696 -9.77 36.79 49.23
CA VAL A 696 -10.62 37.86 49.72
C VAL A 696 -10.98 37.65 51.20
N THR A 697 -11.41 36.46 51.53
CA THR A 697 -11.82 36.12 52.93
C THR A 697 -10.67 36.28 53.91
N HIS A 698 -9.49 35.90 53.52
CA HIS A 698 -8.31 36.01 54.36
C HIS A 698 -7.96 37.49 54.61
N GLU A 699 -7.91 38.33 53.55
CA GLU A 699 -7.59 39.75 53.64
C GLU A 699 -8.65 40.57 54.39
N LEU A 700 -9.93 40.18 54.39
CA LEU A 700 -10.96 40.79 55.17
C LEU A 700 -10.91 40.39 56.69
N ARG A 701 -10.47 39.14 56.97
CA ARG A 701 -10.45 38.62 58.36
C ARG A 701 -9.41 39.33 59.24
N THR A 702 -8.24 39.63 58.66
CA THR A 702 -7.10 40.20 59.42
C THR A 702 -7.46 41.57 60.08
N PRO A 703 -7.89 42.61 59.34
CA PRO A 703 -8.27 43.91 59.97
C PRO A 703 -9.46 43.76 60.90
N LEU A 704 -10.46 42.90 60.54
CA LEU A 704 -11.62 42.64 61.39
C LEU A 704 -11.22 42.04 62.74
N THR A 705 -10.25 41.09 62.75
CA THR A 705 -9.76 40.47 63.98
C THR A 705 -9.03 41.47 64.84
N ALA A 706 -8.20 42.38 64.24
CA ALA A 706 -7.52 43.42 64.98
C ALA A 706 -8.51 44.43 65.58
N ILE A 707 -9.52 44.92 64.85
CA ILE A 707 -10.56 45.76 65.33
C ILE A 707 -11.28 45.14 66.51
N ARG A 708 -11.71 43.90 66.37
CA ARG A 708 -12.41 43.13 67.40
C ARG A 708 -11.52 42.92 68.64
N ALA A 709 -10.29 42.50 68.49
CA ALA A 709 -9.38 42.23 69.62
C ALA A 709 -9.09 43.48 70.44
N LEU A 710 -8.81 44.65 69.76
CA LEU A 710 -8.58 45.90 70.44
C LEU A 710 -9.86 46.45 71.09
N SER A 711 -11.03 46.23 70.46
CA SER A 711 -12.28 46.61 71.09
C SER A 711 -12.60 45.75 72.32
N GLU A 712 -12.33 44.45 72.26
CA GLU A 712 -12.49 43.50 73.41
C GLU A 712 -11.52 43.92 74.53
N LEU A 713 -10.24 44.21 74.21
CA LEU A 713 -9.26 44.72 75.21
C LEU A 713 -9.70 46.03 75.87
N MET A 714 -10.28 46.94 75.16
CA MET A 714 -10.82 48.22 75.69
C MET A 714 -12.03 48.01 76.56
N LEU A 715 -12.88 47.00 76.28
CA LEU A 715 -14.02 46.65 77.08
C LEU A 715 -13.64 45.96 78.40
N ASP A 716 -12.62 45.09 78.35
CA ASP A 716 -12.13 44.28 79.48
C ASP A 716 -11.23 45.10 80.46
N ALA A 717 -10.70 46.22 80.03
CA ALA A 717 -9.87 47.11 80.78
C ALA A 717 -10.45 48.55 80.87
N PRO A 718 -11.57 48.75 81.61
CA PRO A 718 -12.22 50.08 81.74
C PRO A 718 -11.33 51.15 82.39
N ASP A 719 -10.30 50.76 83.22
CA ASP A 719 -9.35 51.70 83.90
C ASP A 719 -8.11 51.95 83.05
N MET A 720 -8.12 51.65 81.73
CA MET A 720 -6.98 51.87 80.87
C MET A 720 -6.62 53.36 80.80
N GLU A 721 -5.28 53.66 80.80
CA GLU A 721 -4.76 55.01 80.67
C GLU A 721 -5.20 55.68 79.37
N GLU A 722 -5.57 56.93 79.45
CA GLU A 722 -6.11 57.72 78.33
C GLU A 722 -5.18 57.68 77.08
N PRO A 723 -3.85 57.76 77.14
CA PRO A 723 -2.98 57.69 75.97
C PRO A 723 -3.05 56.32 75.28
N GLN A 724 -3.13 55.25 76.05
CA GLN A 724 -3.22 53.86 75.51
C GLN A 724 -4.58 53.67 74.89
N ARG A 725 -5.68 54.21 75.42
CA ARG A 725 -7.02 54.12 74.90
C ARG A 725 -7.09 54.84 73.54
N GLN A 726 -6.48 56.05 73.49
CA GLN A 726 -6.40 56.78 72.24
C GLN A 726 -5.59 56.07 71.15
N GLU A 727 -4.51 55.40 71.53
CA GLU A 727 -3.75 54.57 70.60
C GLU A 727 -4.56 53.43 70.05
N PHE A 728 -5.29 52.68 70.88
CA PHE A 728 -6.14 51.54 70.42
C PHE A 728 -7.30 52.11 69.56
N LEU A 729 -7.92 53.17 69.88
CA LEU A 729 -8.92 53.82 69.02
C LEU A 729 -8.36 54.27 67.70
N ALA A 730 -7.16 54.83 67.70
CA ALA A 730 -6.51 55.23 66.45
C ALA A 730 -6.20 54.06 65.55
N ILE A 731 -5.80 52.89 66.12
CA ILE A 731 -5.59 51.60 65.40
C ILE A 731 -6.94 51.11 64.85
N ILE A 732 -8.02 51.09 65.67
CA ILE A 732 -9.36 50.62 65.27
C ILE A 732 -9.86 51.47 64.08
N VAL A 733 -9.73 52.81 64.17
CA VAL A 733 -10.12 53.67 63.06
C VAL A 733 -9.27 53.45 61.83
N GLY A 734 -7.95 53.25 61.96
CA GLY A 734 -7.04 52.96 60.87
C GLY A 734 -7.37 51.62 60.16
N GLU A 735 -7.65 50.56 60.93
CA GLU A 735 -8.04 49.25 60.38
C GLU A 735 -9.46 49.27 59.79
N SER A 736 -10.37 50.04 60.35
CA SER A 736 -11.71 50.26 59.74
C SER A 736 -11.65 50.96 58.39
N GLU A 737 -10.81 52.01 58.26
CA GLU A 737 -10.58 52.69 57.00
C GLU A 737 -9.87 51.78 55.99
N ARG A 738 -8.94 50.94 56.46
CA ARG A 738 -8.26 49.94 55.60
C ARG A 738 -9.29 48.92 55.09
N LEU A 739 -10.18 48.37 55.90
CA LEU A 739 -11.25 47.46 55.55
C LEU A 739 -12.19 48.09 54.53
N GLY A 740 -12.60 49.38 54.72
CA GLY A 740 -13.43 50.09 53.78
C GLY A 740 -12.76 50.24 52.40
N ARG A 741 -11.48 50.57 52.36
CA ARG A 741 -10.70 50.61 51.11
C ARG A 741 -10.64 49.25 50.41
N LEU A 742 -10.42 48.14 51.18
CA LEU A 742 -10.35 46.79 50.63
C LEU A 742 -11.68 46.37 50.00
N VAL A 743 -12.83 46.58 50.71
CA VAL A 743 -14.14 46.31 50.21
C VAL A 743 -14.44 47.03 48.92
N ASN A 744 -14.13 48.33 48.85
CA ASN A 744 -14.33 49.14 47.65
C ASN A 744 -13.46 48.63 46.48
N GLN A 745 -12.21 48.25 46.75
CA GLN A 745 -11.32 47.68 45.69
C GLN A 745 -11.80 46.32 45.19
N VAL A 746 -12.33 45.44 46.03
CA VAL A 746 -12.93 44.15 45.63
C VAL A 746 -14.20 44.41 44.77
N LEU A 747 -15.05 45.36 45.19
CA LEU A 747 -16.23 45.74 44.42
C LEU A 747 -15.89 46.37 43.08
N ASP A 748 -14.89 47.28 43.05
CA ASP A 748 -14.39 47.86 41.80
C ASP A 748 -13.85 46.78 40.86
N MET A 749 -13.06 45.84 41.40
CA MET A 749 -12.52 44.73 40.61
C MET A 749 -13.60 43.85 40.02
N ALA A 750 -14.63 43.48 40.85
CA ALA A 750 -15.76 42.70 40.40
C ALA A 750 -16.58 43.40 39.31
N LYS A 751 -16.80 44.73 39.45
CA LYS A 751 -17.48 45.54 38.41
C LYS A 751 -16.70 45.60 37.10
N LEU A 752 -15.38 45.75 37.20
CA LEU A 752 -14.48 45.81 36.04
C LEU A 752 -14.36 44.48 35.31
N GLU A 753 -14.45 43.35 36.07
CA GLU A 753 -14.40 42.00 35.49
C GLU A 753 -15.75 41.58 34.86
N SER A 754 -16.86 41.97 35.41
CA SER A 754 -18.21 41.66 34.87
C SER A 754 -18.59 42.52 33.69
N GLY A 755 -17.78 43.47 33.26
CA GLY A 755 -18.11 44.39 32.20
C GLY A 755 -19.14 45.45 32.55
N HIS A 756 -19.58 45.53 33.83
CA HIS A 756 -20.60 46.47 34.31
C HIS A 756 -19.98 47.74 34.92
N GLY A 757 -18.70 48.06 34.56
CA GLY A 757 -18.12 49.35 34.97
C GLY A 757 -18.78 50.51 34.27
N GLU A 758 -19.29 51.50 35.03
CA GLU A 758 -19.71 52.77 34.46
C GLU A 758 -18.49 53.60 34.13
N TRP A 759 -18.30 53.93 32.87
CA TRP A 759 -17.17 54.71 32.38
C TRP A 759 -17.64 56.08 31.89
N HIS A 760 -17.08 57.14 32.45
CA HIS A 760 -17.42 58.49 32.11
C HIS A 760 -16.33 59.10 31.18
N SER A 761 -16.47 58.88 29.92
CA SER A 761 -15.49 59.28 28.92
C SER A 761 -15.59 60.80 28.66
N ALA A 762 -14.55 61.53 28.94
CA ALA A 762 -14.39 62.98 28.73
C ALA A 762 -13.05 63.31 28.06
N ASP A 763 -12.91 64.54 27.56
CA ASP A 763 -11.62 65.01 27.05
C ASP A 763 -10.73 65.37 28.25
N VAL A 764 -9.65 64.67 28.45
CA VAL A 764 -8.77 64.79 29.62
C VAL A 764 -7.48 65.51 29.26
N ASP A 765 -7.18 66.57 29.94
CA ASP A 765 -5.86 67.18 29.96
C ASP A 765 -4.96 66.40 30.97
N MET A 766 -4.17 65.49 30.42
CA MET A 766 -3.29 64.65 31.25
C MET A 766 -2.22 65.41 32.00
N ARG A 767 -1.74 66.56 31.47
CA ARG A 767 -0.79 67.40 32.18
C ARG A 767 -1.40 67.98 33.46
N ARG A 768 -2.65 68.39 33.36
CA ARG A 768 -3.40 68.91 34.51
C ARG A 768 -3.70 67.85 35.52
N LEU A 769 -4.23 66.70 35.05
CA LEU A 769 -4.57 65.55 35.89
C LEU A 769 -3.35 65.04 36.67
N VAL A 770 -2.21 64.86 36.01
CA VAL A 770 -0.98 64.37 36.68
C VAL A 770 -0.47 65.42 37.68
N ARG A 771 -0.52 66.66 37.34
CA ARG A 771 -0.15 67.79 38.28
C ARG A 771 -1.05 67.76 39.49
N ASP A 772 -2.36 67.62 39.31
CA ASP A 772 -3.33 67.59 40.42
C ASP A 772 -3.07 66.40 41.34
N ALA A 773 -2.80 65.20 40.73
CA ALA A 773 -2.42 64.01 41.49
C ALA A 773 -1.10 64.15 42.25
N VAL A 774 -0.08 64.78 41.65
CA VAL A 774 1.19 65.10 42.32
C VAL A 774 0.96 66.12 43.48
N THR A 775 0.14 67.11 43.27
CA THR A 775 -0.20 68.07 44.32
C THR A 775 -0.91 67.39 45.49
N ALA A 776 -1.89 66.56 45.20
CA ALA A 776 -2.64 65.79 46.22
C ALA A 776 -1.76 64.85 47.07
N THR A 777 -0.64 64.36 46.50
CA THR A 777 0.26 63.45 47.19
C THR A 777 1.52 64.06 47.75
N THR A 778 1.75 65.37 47.50
CA THR A 778 2.96 66.15 47.97
C THR A 778 3.08 66.11 49.50
N GLU A 779 2.01 66.35 50.25
CA GLU A 779 2.04 66.40 51.71
C GLU A 779 2.33 64.96 52.27
N LEU A 780 1.79 63.91 51.59
CA LEU A 780 2.08 62.52 51.97
C LEU A 780 3.56 62.16 51.75
N ALA A 781 4.14 62.67 50.67
CA ALA A 781 5.56 62.50 50.37
C ALA A 781 6.46 63.28 51.37
N ARG A 782 6.12 64.53 51.66
CA ARG A 782 6.85 65.32 52.61
C ARG A 782 6.86 64.70 54.04
N GLY A 783 5.72 64.11 54.42
CA GLY A 783 5.62 63.44 55.72
C GLY A 783 6.56 62.22 55.81
N ARG A 784 7.06 61.73 54.66
CA ARG A 784 8.05 60.62 54.58
C ARG A 784 9.44 61.08 54.15
N GLY A 785 9.71 62.36 54.09
CA GLY A 785 11.02 62.84 53.67
C GLY A 785 11.33 62.68 52.18
N ALA A 786 10.33 62.54 51.36
CA ALA A 786 10.46 62.37 49.92
C ALA A 786 10.07 63.65 49.14
N GLU A 787 10.79 63.87 48.04
CA GLU A 787 10.51 64.97 47.10
C GLU A 787 9.88 64.38 45.79
N ILE A 788 8.79 65.02 45.31
CA ILE A 788 8.17 64.64 44.05
C ILE A 788 8.52 65.73 43.01
N LEU A 789 9.16 65.29 41.91
CA LEU A 789 9.47 66.14 40.75
C LEU A 789 8.50 65.80 39.60
N PHE A 790 7.92 66.79 38.97
CA PHE A 790 7.03 66.68 37.83
C PHE A 790 7.64 67.25 36.57
N GLU A 791 7.85 66.37 35.57
CA GLU A 791 8.43 66.81 34.29
C GLU A 791 7.39 66.54 33.18
N ALA A 792 7.05 67.56 32.39
CA ALA A 792 6.06 67.47 31.32
C ALA A 792 6.35 68.46 30.19
N PRO A 793 6.06 68.14 28.94
CA PRO A 793 6.14 69.10 27.82
C PRO A 793 5.19 70.24 28.01
N GLU A 794 5.49 71.38 27.35
CA GLU A 794 4.62 72.57 27.42
C GLU A 794 3.22 72.29 26.84
N ALA A 795 3.13 71.57 25.76
CA ALA A 795 1.87 71.22 25.13
C ALA A 795 1.68 69.66 25.13
N VAL A 796 0.54 69.20 25.69
CA VAL A 796 0.12 67.81 25.70
C VAL A 796 -1.26 67.72 25.08
N PRO A 797 -1.48 66.95 24.02
CA PRO A 797 -2.79 66.73 23.44
C PRO A 797 -3.77 66.13 24.47
N THR A 798 -5.03 66.56 24.41
CA THR A 798 -6.10 65.91 25.21
C THR A 798 -6.37 64.51 24.70
N LEU A 799 -6.68 63.57 25.57
CA LEU A 799 -7.07 62.22 25.24
C LEU A 799 -8.48 61.92 25.77
N ARG A 800 -9.18 61.09 25.14
CA ARG A 800 -10.54 60.74 25.57
C ARG A 800 -10.51 59.54 26.54
N ALA A 801 -10.80 59.84 27.82
CA ALA A 801 -10.76 58.81 28.89
C ALA A 801 -11.64 59.25 30.07
N ASP A 802 -11.73 58.45 31.10
CA ASP A 802 -12.39 58.81 32.36
C ASP A 802 -11.39 59.49 33.30
N PRO A 803 -11.57 60.76 33.60
CA PRO A 803 -10.64 61.55 34.45
C PRO A 803 -10.54 60.96 35.86
N ASP A 804 -11.64 60.49 36.47
CA ASP A 804 -11.65 59.94 37.82
C ASP A 804 -10.84 58.64 37.87
N ARG A 805 -11.04 57.75 36.87
CA ARG A 805 -10.32 56.45 36.76
C ARG A 805 -8.83 56.64 36.47
N LEU A 806 -8.44 57.61 35.61
CA LEU A 806 -7.02 57.95 35.40
C LEU A 806 -6.41 58.60 36.62
N THR A 807 -7.14 59.41 37.35
CA THR A 807 -6.71 59.97 38.64
C THR A 807 -6.47 58.84 39.65
N GLN A 808 -7.35 57.79 39.68
CA GLN A 808 -7.17 56.63 40.51
C GLN A 808 -5.88 55.84 40.16
N VAL A 809 -5.55 55.72 38.86
CA VAL A 809 -4.29 55.13 38.40
C VAL A 809 -3.10 55.93 38.90
N MET A 810 -3.12 57.26 38.70
CA MET A 810 -2.03 58.17 39.14
C MET A 810 -1.80 58.13 40.62
N LEU A 811 -2.88 58.26 41.44
CA LEU A 811 -2.80 58.21 42.89
C LEU A 811 -2.28 56.87 43.37
N ASN A 812 -2.68 55.80 42.74
CA ASN A 812 -2.19 54.44 43.09
C ASN A 812 -0.69 54.30 42.79
N LEU A 813 -0.20 54.73 41.62
CA LEU A 813 1.22 54.62 41.26
C LEU A 813 2.09 55.54 42.16
N ILE A 814 1.66 56.81 42.35
CA ILE A 814 2.44 57.74 43.19
C ILE A 814 2.42 57.30 44.67
N SER A 815 1.29 56.87 45.22
CA SER A 815 1.21 56.39 46.59
C SER A 815 2.07 55.12 46.80
N ASN A 816 2.16 54.28 45.78
CA ASN A 816 3.08 53.12 45.84
C ASN A 816 4.53 53.58 45.86
N ALA A 817 4.91 54.51 44.99
CA ALA A 817 6.26 55.12 45.03
C ALA A 817 6.59 55.73 46.40
N VAL A 818 5.69 56.53 46.98
CA VAL A 818 5.88 57.12 48.33
C VAL A 818 6.05 56.06 49.42
N LYS A 819 5.42 54.91 49.31
CA LYS A 819 5.54 53.83 50.29
C LYS A 819 6.92 53.14 50.29
N PHE A 820 7.57 53.04 49.12
CA PHE A 820 8.79 52.31 48.95
C PHE A 820 10.07 53.17 48.86
N VAL A 821 9.98 54.50 48.79
CA VAL A 821 11.17 55.36 48.84
C VAL A 821 11.84 55.35 50.22
N PRO A 822 13.18 55.52 50.29
CA PRO A 822 13.90 55.65 51.55
C PRO A 822 13.43 56.89 52.39
N ALA A 823 13.42 56.77 53.69
CA ALA A 823 13.02 57.87 54.60
C ALA A 823 13.99 59.10 54.56
N GLU A 824 15.26 58.89 54.17
CA GLU A 824 16.23 59.91 53.92
C GLU A 824 16.54 59.97 52.43
N ASN A 825 16.40 61.14 51.80
CA ASN A 825 16.61 61.38 50.36
C ASN A 825 15.65 60.61 49.41
N GLY A 826 14.42 60.39 49.81
CA GLY A 826 13.38 59.86 48.94
C GLY A 826 13.13 60.74 47.73
N ARG A 827 13.19 60.24 46.52
CA ARG A 827 12.95 60.99 45.30
C ARG A 827 12.01 60.26 44.38
N ILE A 828 10.97 60.92 43.94
CA ILE A 828 9.97 60.38 42.98
C ILE A 828 9.94 61.32 41.78
N ILE A 829 10.12 60.78 40.58
CA ILE A 829 10.03 61.55 39.33
C ILE A 829 8.79 61.08 38.58
N VAL A 830 7.87 61.98 38.35
CA VAL A 830 6.71 61.77 37.51
C VAL A 830 6.94 62.47 36.17
N SER A 831 7.16 61.68 35.12
CA SER A 831 7.39 62.27 33.79
C SER A 831 6.25 61.91 32.85
N LEU A 832 5.98 62.79 31.92
CA LEU A 832 4.96 62.67 30.91
C LEU A 832 5.62 62.98 29.56
N GLU A 833 5.53 62.05 28.65
CA GLU A 833 6.10 62.08 27.31
C GLU A 833 5.03 61.90 26.25
N VAL A 834 5.09 62.67 25.19
CA VAL A 834 4.25 62.52 23.99
C VAL A 834 5.07 61.83 22.92
N ASP A 835 4.63 60.69 22.45
CA ASP A 835 5.32 59.89 21.46
C ASP A 835 4.34 59.48 20.35
N GLY A 836 4.46 60.15 19.19
CA GLY A 836 3.71 59.85 17.98
C GLY A 836 2.19 59.88 18.17
N ASP A 837 1.56 58.74 18.32
CA ASP A 837 0.11 58.52 18.43
C ASP A 837 -0.39 58.33 19.88
N GLY A 838 0.47 58.50 20.87
CA GLY A 838 0.12 58.22 22.27
C GLY A 838 0.88 59.07 23.29
N LEU A 839 0.46 58.89 24.53
CA LEU A 839 1.03 59.55 25.72
C LEU A 839 1.55 58.47 26.67
N THR A 840 2.81 58.60 27.11
CA THR A 840 3.42 57.73 28.14
C THR A 840 3.62 58.52 29.45
N VAL A 841 3.11 57.96 30.53
CA VAL A 841 3.35 58.45 31.88
C VAL A 841 4.25 57.50 32.62
N ARG A 842 5.31 57.98 33.26
CA ARG A 842 6.21 57.23 34.10
C ARG A 842 6.23 57.78 35.52
N VAL A 843 6.21 56.87 36.48
CA VAL A 843 6.41 57.15 37.90
C VAL A 843 7.63 56.37 38.35
N LYS A 844 8.74 57.08 38.57
CA LYS A 844 10.03 56.52 38.95
C LYS A 844 10.33 56.87 40.38
N ASP A 845 10.67 55.91 41.19
CA ASP A 845 11.15 56.05 42.56
C ASP A 845 12.61 55.61 42.69
N ASN A 846 13.26 56.04 43.81
CA ASN A 846 14.61 55.65 44.21
C ASN A 846 14.59 54.59 45.33
N GLY A 847 13.52 53.76 45.43
CA GLY A 847 13.35 52.70 46.38
C GLY A 847 14.18 51.45 46.06
N PRO A 848 13.90 50.31 46.71
CA PRO A 848 14.64 49.07 46.50
C PRO A 848 14.35 48.40 45.14
N GLY A 849 13.36 48.87 44.37
CA GLY A 849 12.96 48.29 43.13
C GLY A 849 12.12 46.98 43.28
N VAL A 850 11.87 46.29 42.17
CA VAL A 850 11.11 45.03 42.15
C VAL A 850 12.04 43.85 41.78
N PRO A 851 12.13 42.83 42.61
CA PRO A 851 12.93 41.61 42.31
C PRO A 851 12.56 40.97 40.94
N GLU A 852 13.56 40.44 40.27
CA GLU A 852 13.38 39.88 38.91
C GLU A 852 12.31 38.79 38.83
N GLY A 853 12.24 37.89 39.81
CA GLY A 853 11.25 36.82 39.90
C GLY A 853 9.81 37.28 40.20
N GLU A 854 9.62 38.58 40.60
CA GLU A 854 8.30 39.08 40.95
C GLU A 854 7.73 40.07 39.90
N ARG A 855 8.49 40.43 38.87
CA ARG A 855 8.12 41.46 37.87
C ARG A 855 6.85 41.16 37.11
N ASP A 856 6.59 39.89 36.80
CA ASP A 856 5.38 39.46 36.09
C ASP A 856 4.18 39.27 37.02
N THR A 857 4.45 38.94 38.27
CA THR A 857 3.41 38.60 39.26
C THR A 857 2.87 39.78 40.06
N ILE A 858 3.55 40.95 40.05
CA ILE A 858 3.05 42.18 40.76
C ILE A 858 1.75 42.71 40.21
N PHE A 859 1.37 42.34 39.00
CA PHE A 859 0.09 42.71 38.40
C PHE A 859 -1.01 41.67 38.61
N GLU A 860 -0.69 40.55 39.33
CA GLU A 860 -1.68 39.53 39.73
C GLU A 860 -2.46 39.99 40.97
N LYS A 861 -3.71 39.50 41.09
CA LYS A 861 -4.59 39.88 42.20
C LYS A 861 -4.06 39.39 43.53
N PHE A 862 -4.12 40.22 44.54
CA PHE A 862 -3.69 39.96 45.92
C PHE A 862 -2.18 39.63 46.07
N ARG A 863 -1.41 39.77 45.03
CA ARG A 863 0.05 39.61 45.10
C ARG A 863 0.70 40.87 45.62
N GLN A 864 1.61 40.72 46.54
CA GLN A 864 2.42 41.77 47.12
C GLN A 864 3.87 41.32 47.09
N GLY A 865 4.78 42.05 46.47
CA GLY A 865 6.20 41.80 46.39
C GLY A 865 6.94 42.10 47.68
N GLY A 866 8.13 41.47 47.90
CA GLY A 866 9.02 41.68 49.00
C GLY A 866 8.80 40.77 50.22
N ASP A 867 9.78 40.80 51.18
CA ASP A 867 9.79 39.96 52.36
C ASP A 867 8.64 40.31 53.31
N ALA A 868 7.93 39.31 53.83
CA ALA A 868 6.74 39.44 54.66
C ALA A 868 6.96 40.24 55.96
N LEU A 869 8.20 40.32 56.49
CA LEU A 869 8.57 41.01 57.72
C LEU A 869 8.83 42.54 57.53
N THR A 870 9.15 42.96 56.32
CA THR A 870 9.55 44.38 56.04
C THR A 870 8.56 45.08 55.10
N ARG A 871 7.48 44.45 54.73
CA ARG A 871 6.50 44.90 53.75
C ARG A 871 5.60 46.02 54.23
N PRO A 872 5.50 47.17 53.52
CA PRO A 872 4.51 48.20 53.84
C PRO A 872 3.06 47.66 53.64
N PRO A 873 2.10 48.10 54.44
CA PRO A 873 0.72 47.64 54.35
C PRO A 873 0.10 47.96 52.99
N GLY A 874 -0.48 47.01 52.31
CA GLY A 874 -1.13 47.12 50.99
C GLY A 874 -2.21 46.05 50.80
N THR A 875 -3.04 46.16 49.78
CA THR A 875 -4.14 45.22 49.44
C THR A 875 -3.78 44.27 48.29
N GLY A 876 -2.71 44.55 47.55
CA GLY A 876 -2.35 43.83 46.33
C GLY A 876 -3.35 43.92 45.18
N LEU A 877 -4.35 44.82 45.26
CA LEU A 877 -5.34 45.06 44.25
C LEU A 877 -5.09 46.33 43.40
N GLY A 878 -4.25 47.25 43.90
CA GLY A 878 -4.03 48.55 43.24
C GLY A 878 -3.48 48.42 41.81
N LEU A 879 -2.35 47.70 41.64
CA LEU A 879 -1.73 47.54 40.31
C LEU A 879 -2.62 46.76 39.32
N PRO A 880 -3.26 45.63 39.69
CA PRO A 880 -4.26 44.95 38.85
C PRO A 880 -5.39 45.87 38.39
N ILE A 881 -5.97 46.68 39.28
CA ILE A 881 -7.03 47.62 38.94
C ILE A 881 -6.48 48.72 37.99
N SER A 882 -5.30 49.30 38.28
CA SER A 882 -4.68 50.28 37.43
C SER A 882 -4.40 49.76 36.03
N ARG A 883 -3.87 48.55 35.93
CA ARG A 883 -3.66 47.88 34.63
C ARG A 883 -4.97 47.71 33.88
N ARG A 884 -6.04 47.21 34.53
CA ARG A 884 -7.35 47.02 33.91
C ARG A 884 -7.97 48.31 33.43
N ILE A 885 -7.80 49.42 34.15
CA ILE A 885 -8.24 50.76 33.72
C ILE A 885 -7.47 51.21 32.47
N VAL A 886 -6.16 51.06 32.45
CA VAL A 886 -5.32 51.41 31.31
C VAL A 886 -5.64 50.56 30.09
N ASP A 887 -5.77 49.23 30.25
CA ASP A 887 -6.13 48.29 29.19
C ASP A 887 -7.51 48.61 28.59
N HIS A 888 -8.51 49.06 29.41
CA HIS A 888 -9.82 49.48 28.93
C HIS A 888 -9.76 50.62 27.92
N PHE A 889 -8.85 51.59 28.15
CA PHE A 889 -8.66 52.72 27.23
C PHE A 889 -7.65 52.43 26.09
N GLY A 890 -7.43 51.12 25.77
CA GLY A 890 -6.55 50.71 24.69
C GLY A 890 -5.06 50.97 24.95
N GLY A 891 -4.72 51.18 26.21
CA GLY A 891 -3.35 51.43 26.64
C GLY A 891 -2.63 50.14 27.09
N ARG A 892 -1.43 50.35 27.61
CA ARG A 892 -0.63 49.26 28.21
C ARG A 892 0.10 49.77 29.45
N MET A 893 0.16 48.98 30.50
CA MET A 893 0.93 49.24 31.72
C MET A 893 2.02 48.22 31.92
N TRP A 894 3.23 48.70 32.28
CA TRP A 894 4.40 47.79 32.51
C TRP A 894 5.35 48.40 33.54
N LEU A 895 6.28 47.56 34.02
CA LEU A 895 7.44 47.97 34.80
C LEU A 895 8.63 48.12 33.86
N GLU A 896 9.25 49.34 33.81
CA GLU A 896 10.49 49.55 33.06
C GLU A 896 11.68 49.02 33.88
N ASN A 897 12.51 48.16 33.27
CA ASN A 897 13.72 47.66 33.89
C ASN A 897 14.73 48.80 34.07
N GLN A 898 15.17 49.00 35.28
CA GLN A 898 16.30 49.87 35.54
C GLN A 898 17.34 49.17 36.41
N ASP A 899 18.60 49.56 36.26
CA ASP A 899 19.80 48.94 36.82
C ASP A 899 19.86 49.12 38.34
N GLY A 900 19.00 48.43 39.11
CA GLY A 900 19.12 48.32 40.56
C GLY A 900 18.84 49.55 41.42
N SER A 901 18.42 50.70 40.85
CA SER A 901 18.14 51.96 41.57
C SER A 901 16.66 52.37 41.47
N GLY A 902 15.76 51.70 42.22
CA GLY A 902 14.34 52.05 42.31
C GLY A 902 13.44 51.28 41.33
N ALA A 903 12.14 51.59 41.36
CA ALA A 903 11.16 51.08 40.39
C ALA A 903 10.65 52.19 39.49
N CYS A 904 10.34 51.88 38.24
CA CYS A 904 9.70 52.74 37.28
C CYS A 904 8.45 52.07 36.68
N PHE A 905 7.29 52.46 37.12
CA PHE A 905 6.02 52.04 36.56
C PHE A 905 5.61 53.00 35.43
N ALA A 906 5.34 52.43 34.29
CA ALA A 906 4.95 53.16 33.10
C ALA A 906 3.62 52.69 32.57
N PHE A 907 2.82 53.60 32.03
CA PHE A 907 1.67 53.25 31.21
C PHE A 907 1.59 54.20 30.01
N ARG A 908 1.07 53.66 28.90
CA ARG A 908 0.82 54.38 27.65
C ARG A 908 -0.65 54.37 27.31
N LEU A 909 -1.18 55.49 26.86
CA LEU A 909 -2.52 55.66 26.36
C LEU A 909 -2.48 56.23 24.94
N PRO A 910 -3.26 55.71 23.97
CA PRO A 910 -3.36 56.27 22.64
C PRO A 910 -4.20 57.54 22.63
N PHE A 911 -3.89 58.48 21.76
CA PHE A 911 -4.69 59.72 21.61
C PHE A 911 -6.06 59.47 20.97
N GLN A 912 -6.19 58.45 20.14
CA GLN A 912 -7.47 57.94 19.64
C GLN A 912 -7.58 56.49 20.07
N PRO A 913 -8.54 56.11 20.91
CA PRO A 913 -8.81 54.67 21.06
C PRO A 913 -9.34 54.16 19.74
N ASP A 914 -8.73 53.08 19.19
CA ASP A 914 -9.32 52.36 18.07
C ASP A 914 -10.78 52.06 18.38
N ALA A 915 -11.69 52.57 17.56
CA ALA A 915 -13.14 52.32 17.67
C ALA A 915 -13.46 50.87 17.22
N GLY A 916 -12.82 49.88 17.84
CA GLY A 916 -12.90 48.47 17.44
C GLY A 916 -12.52 47.44 18.51
N ALA A 917 -12.11 47.87 19.68
CA ALA A 917 -11.85 46.96 20.78
C ALA A 917 -13.11 46.81 21.69
N GLU A 918 -14.20 46.31 21.14
CA GLU A 918 -15.10 45.48 21.92
C GLU A 918 -14.28 44.24 22.34
N GLY A 919 -14.10 44.02 23.62
CA GLY A 919 -13.33 42.93 24.16
C GLY A 919 -13.78 41.60 23.54
N PRO A 920 -12.91 40.57 23.47
CA PRO A 920 -13.28 39.30 22.87
C PRO A 920 -14.46 38.70 23.65
N GLY A 921 -15.67 38.87 23.08
CA GLY A 921 -16.79 38.03 23.41
C GLY A 921 -16.43 36.58 23.12
N PRO A 922 -17.00 35.61 23.81
CA PRO A 922 -16.65 34.22 23.59
C PRO A 922 -16.81 33.87 22.12
N ALA A 923 -15.76 33.33 21.52
CA ALA A 923 -15.70 32.88 20.13
C ALA A 923 -16.94 32.00 19.82
N ALA A 924 -17.90 32.60 19.10
CA ALA A 924 -18.95 31.87 18.47
C ALA A 924 -18.29 31.05 17.32
N SER A 925 -18.31 29.73 17.44
CA SER A 925 -17.96 28.80 16.39
C SER A 925 -18.79 29.13 15.15
N GLU A 926 -18.09 29.49 14.04
CA GLU A 926 -18.72 29.59 12.72
C GLU A 926 -19.37 28.24 12.36
N PRO A 927 -20.60 28.21 11.92
CA PRO A 927 -21.18 27.01 11.32
C PRO A 927 -20.60 26.82 9.92
N ALA A 928 -20.05 25.64 9.68
CA ALA A 928 -19.52 25.16 8.41
C ALA A 928 -20.50 25.43 7.26
N GLY A 929 -19.90 25.81 6.12
CA GLY A 929 -20.51 26.30 4.92
C GLY A 929 -21.78 25.58 4.44
N THR A 930 -22.76 26.35 4.15
CA THR A 930 -23.91 26.02 3.32
C THR A 930 -23.46 25.78 1.90
N VAL A 931 -23.65 24.53 1.44
CA VAL A 931 -23.57 24.15 0.03
C VAL A 931 -24.70 24.86 -0.71
N GLU A 932 -24.38 25.75 -1.61
CA GLU A 932 -25.29 26.34 -2.60
C GLU A 932 -25.87 25.25 -3.48
N THR A 933 -27.13 24.90 -3.29
CA THR A 933 -27.92 24.18 -4.27
C THR A 933 -28.43 25.15 -5.33
N ALA A 934 -27.83 25.12 -6.50
CA ALA A 934 -28.38 25.77 -7.69
C ALA A 934 -29.67 25.09 -8.09
N ALA A 935 -30.79 25.75 -7.85
CA ALA A 935 -32.10 25.42 -8.38
C ALA A 935 -32.21 25.96 -9.82
N GLY A 936 -32.04 25.06 -10.81
CA GLY A 936 -32.39 25.28 -12.22
C GLY A 936 -33.82 24.81 -12.45
N GLY A 937 -34.65 25.76 -12.89
CA GLY A 937 -36.08 25.61 -13.06
C GLY A 937 -36.56 24.55 -14.05
N ASN A 938 -37.63 23.97 -13.67
CA ASN A 938 -38.41 22.98 -14.37
C ASN A 938 -39.37 23.64 -15.37
N LYS A 939 -39.42 23.12 -16.60
CA LYS A 939 -40.62 23.20 -17.46
C LYS A 939 -41.09 21.81 -17.80
N ARG A 940 -42.32 21.57 -17.46
CA ARG A 940 -43.14 20.43 -17.87
C ARG A 940 -43.21 20.33 -19.39
N GLU A 941 -43.24 19.13 -19.93
CA GLU A 941 -44.11 18.75 -21.01
C GLU A 941 -44.46 17.25 -20.92
N GLU A 942 -45.68 17.00 -21.33
CA GLU A 942 -46.51 15.81 -21.11
C GLU A 942 -46.15 14.63 -22.04
N THR A 943 -46.60 13.51 -21.58
CA THR A 943 -46.67 12.17 -22.20
C THR A 943 -47.25 12.16 -23.65
N PRO A 944 -47.12 11.05 -24.44
CA PRO A 944 -47.72 9.74 -24.02
C PRO A 944 -46.70 8.58 -23.84
#